data_663b6d39298df01b708bb9b05070e2b9
#
_entry.id   663b6d39298df01b708bb9b05070e2b9
#
_cell.length_a   1.000
_cell.length_b   1.000
_cell.length_c   1.000
_cell.angle_alpha   90.00
_cell.angle_beta   90.00
_cell.angle_gamma   90.00
#
_symmetry.space_group_name_H-M   'P 1'
#
loop_
_entity.id
_entity.type
_entity.pdbx_description
1 polymer ?
#
loop_
_entity_poly.entity_id
_entity_poly.type
_entity_poly.pdbx_seq_one_letter_code
_entity_poly.pdbx_strand_id
1 'polypeptide(L)'
;MKILFANVSLPVASRGKIPISILLFFSCFISVKAQEKQQDSTQLKVLDEVLVQAVRVNATSPITHSNVDKEALEKRNLGQDIPILLNYLPSVVTTTDVGAGVGYTGIRIRGINAQSTNVTINGIPYNDAESLGTFWVNLGDFASSVESLQLQRGVGTSTNGSGAFGASVNILTDAVSEKANAEISNSFGSFNTRKHTLKFSTGKLNDHVEIAGRLSQIKSDGYIDRAASNLKSYFLQASYVDDKTLIKALTFSGKEVTYQSWNGLEDLDLLKNDRTYNTAGMYTDANGETQFYDNEVDNYQQDHYQLHWNQRYNNNWSTNVGLNYTKGKGYFEQYKEDEAFADYGLEDVVMGGETISETDLIRRRWLDNDYYVANLGVNYKNDTWNIDFGTSYGYYDGAHFGEIIWAQYASNSEIRHHYYDGNGKKTDFNVFGKATYRLNSQWSLYGDLQVRFVGYKTTGLSSDRIPFNVDENYTFFNPKAGVSYNLNSNNNFYFSYARANREPNRDDFENNQTVKPEQLNDFELGWRHLQETFRFNVNAYYMLYNEQLVLTGNIDGVGNPVRTNSGKSYRLGLEVEAAVAITDQFSVQPNFTLSTNKNKETIVSQDGALTNLGKTNISFSPSFVAANALVYSPINGLQVSLLSKYVGEQYMGNTDSEKSKLDSYFVSDLNVSYELIFSQDNESKPFVKSILLTGLVNNLFNEKYISNGYYYTYDDTWTDPNQVTTIEGAGYYPQATTNFLIGATLKF
;
A
#
# COMPACT_ATOMS: atom_id res chain seq x y z
N MET A 1 51.56 -36.96 -4.33
CA MET A 1 52.28 -35.69 -4.64
C MET A 1 51.59 -34.59 -3.83
N LYS A 2 52.28 -34.06 -2.81
CA LYS A 2 51.76 -33.10 -1.84
C LYS A 2 51.60 -31.73 -2.49
N ILE A 3 50.46 -31.04 -2.26
CA ILE A 3 50.34 -29.60 -2.49
C ILE A 3 49.98 -28.95 -1.16
N LEU A 4 50.77 -27.96 -0.78
CA LEU A 4 50.76 -27.20 0.45
C LEU A 4 49.51 -26.26 0.51
N PHE A 5 48.90 -26.21 1.70
CA PHE A 5 48.07 -25.08 2.12
C PHE A 5 48.95 -23.98 2.70
N ALA A 6 48.87 -22.78 2.19
CA ALA A 6 49.43 -21.58 2.81
C ALA A 6 48.32 -20.81 3.54
N ASN A 7 48.47 -20.72 4.86
CA ASN A 7 47.71 -19.83 5.74
C ASN A 7 48.08 -18.38 5.45
N VAL A 8 47.09 -17.53 5.18
CA VAL A 8 47.23 -16.07 5.25
C VAL A 8 46.27 -15.54 6.30
N SER A 9 46.82 -15.10 7.40
CA SER A 9 46.16 -14.35 8.46
C SER A 9 45.94 -12.90 8.00
N LEU A 10 44.72 -12.42 8.12
CA LEU A 10 44.39 -11.01 7.92
C LEU A 10 44.42 -10.25 9.26
N PRO A 11 45.00 -9.06 9.31
CA PRO A 11 45.00 -8.23 10.50
C PRO A 11 43.72 -7.37 10.55
N VAL A 12 43.20 -7.20 11.77
CA VAL A 12 42.16 -6.20 12.11
C VAL A 12 42.73 -4.81 11.94
N ALA A 13 42.06 -3.95 11.17
CA ALA A 13 42.36 -2.54 11.08
C ALA A 13 41.07 -1.68 11.04
N SER A 14 41.02 -0.82 12.02
CA SER A 14 40.37 0.46 12.29
C SER A 14 39.65 1.20 11.15
N ARG A 15 38.57 1.89 11.56
CA ARG A 15 37.76 2.88 10.86
C ARG A 15 38.54 3.79 9.89
N GLY A 16 38.20 3.74 8.62
CA GLY A 16 38.71 4.63 7.60
C GLY A 16 37.78 4.73 6.41
N LYS A 17 37.49 5.96 6.01
CA LYS A 17 36.64 6.41 4.90
C LYS A 17 36.88 5.61 3.61
N ILE A 18 35.82 5.11 3.00
CA ILE A 18 35.85 4.41 1.71
C ILE A 18 35.85 5.46 0.58
N PRO A 19 36.85 5.47 -0.33
CA PRO A 19 36.78 6.24 -1.55
C PRO A 19 35.97 5.48 -2.60
N ILE A 20 35.04 6.18 -3.25
CA ILE A 20 34.26 5.71 -4.40
C ILE A 20 35.22 5.50 -5.58
N SER A 21 35.55 4.26 -5.90
CA SER A 21 36.22 3.89 -7.13
C SER A 21 35.21 3.51 -8.18
N ILE A 22 35.06 4.36 -9.20
CA ILE A 22 34.25 4.12 -10.40
C ILE A 22 34.92 2.99 -11.19
N LEU A 23 34.25 1.84 -11.27
CA LEU A 23 34.67 0.75 -12.17
C LEU A 23 34.11 1.01 -13.56
N LEU A 24 34.98 1.44 -14.46
CA LEU A 24 34.72 1.43 -15.91
C LEU A 24 34.83 -0.02 -16.43
N PHE A 25 33.70 -0.60 -16.85
CA PHE A 25 33.71 -1.87 -17.59
C PHE A 25 33.84 -1.61 -19.08
N PHE A 26 34.92 -2.14 -19.64
CA PHE A 26 35.19 -2.17 -21.09
C PHE A 26 34.25 -3.19 -21.77
N SER A 27 33.58 -2.74 -22.82
CA SER A 27 32.70 -3.54 -23.66
C SER A 27 33.50 -4.44 -24.61
N CYS A 28 33.31 -5.75 -24.50
CA CYS A 28 33.54 -6.70 -25.62
C CYS A 28 32.21 -6.97 -26.33
N PHE A 29 32.08 -6.51 -27.55
CA PHE A 29 30.97 -6.85 -28.44
C PHE A 29 31.07 -8.30 -28.89
N ILE A 30 30.17 -9.17 -28.44
CA ILE A 30 29.89 -10.45 -29.08
C ILE A 30 28.47 -10.35 -29.62
N SER A 31 28.35 -10.34 -30.94
CA SER A 31 27.07 -10.36 -31.63
C SER A 31 26.52 -11.78 -31.59
N VAL A 32 25.53 -12.03 -30.76
CA VAL A 32 24.71 -13.25 -30.79
C VAL A 32 23.34 -12.87 -31.36
N LYS A 33 22.98 -13.53 -32.48
CA LYS A 33 21.63 -13.44 -33.06
C LYS A 33 20.70 -14.30 -32.19
N ALA A 34 19.88 -13.65 -31.38
CA ALA A 34 18.76 -14.30 -30.71
C ALA A 34 17.53 -14.30 -31.63
N GLN A 35 16.91 -15.45 -31.78
CA GLN A 35 15.70 -15.66 -32.58
C GLN A 35 14.50 -15.36 -31.67
N GLU A 36 13.62 -14.46 -32.13
CA GLU A 36 12.41 -14.01 -31.43
C GLU A 36 11.48 -15.13 -31.02
N LYS A 37 11.05 -15.11 -29.76
CA LYS A 37 9.67 -15.34 -29.36
C LYS A 37 9.32 -14.29 -28.30
N GLN A 38 9.06 -13.09 -28.77
CA GLN A 38 8.31 -12.12 -28.01
C GLN A 38 6.86 -12.64 -27.95
N GLN A 39 6.54 -13.34 -26.88
CA GLN A 39 5.15 -13.57 -26.53
C GLN A 39 4.64 -12.25 -25.99
N ASP A 40 4.00 -11.50 -26.89
CA ASP A 40 3.31 -10.26 -26.57
C ASP A 40 2.21 -10.59 -25.55
N SER A 41 2.52 -10.42 -24.27
CA SER A 41 1.58 -10.62 -23.16
C SER A 41 0.49 -9.54 -23.11
N THR A 42 0.35 -8.75 -24.16
CA THR A 42 -0.62 -7.66 -24.31
C THR A 42 -1.71 -7.95 -25.35
N GLN A 43 -2.09 -9.19 -25.58
CA GLN A 43 -3.40 -9.44 -26.18
C GLN A 43 -4.50 -9.34 -25.09
N LEU A 44 -4.59 -8.19 -24.44
CA LEU A 44 -5.83 -7.75 -23.82
C LEU A 44 -6.86 -7.62 -24.95
N LYS A 45 -7.91 -8.43 -24.90
CA LYS A 45 -8.97 -8.38 -25.91
C LYS A 45 -9.51 -6.97 -26.01
N VAL A 46 -9.88 -6.55 -27.22
CA VAL A 46 -10.16 -5.18 -27.66
C VAL A 46 -11.15 -4.40 -26.76
N LEU A 47 -11.90 -5.03 -25.88
CA LEU A 47 -12.90 -4.38 -24.98
C LEU A 47 -12.44 -4.29 -23.51
N ASP A 48 -11.60 -5.21 -23.03
CA ASP A 48 -10.83 -4.98 -21.81
C ASP A 48 -9.90 -3.79 -22.02
N GLU A 49 -9.46 -3.52 -23.26
CA GLU A 49 -8.69 -2.34 -23.65
C GLU A 49 -9.42 -1.02 -23.37
N VAL A 50 -10.75 -0.94 -23.47
CA VAL A 50 -11.51 0.28 -23.11
C VAL A 50 -11.42 0.59 -21.63
N LEU A 51 -11.58 -0.42 -20.77
CA LEU A 51 -11.42 -0.26 -19.32
C LEU A 51 -9.96 0.07 -18.96
N VAL A 52 -9.00 -0.65 -19.55
CA VAL A 52 -7.57 -0.40 -19.33
C VAL A 52 -7.18 1.02 -19.74
N GLN A 53 -7.63 1.50 -20.88
CA GLN A 53 -7.35 2.86 -21.35
C GLN A 53 -8.01 3.94 -20.48
N ALA A 54 -9.18 3.64 -19.92
CA ALA A 54 -9.90 4.58 -19.04
C ALA A 54 -9.17 4.82 -17.71
N VAL A 55 -8.45 3.82 -17.17
CA VAL A 55 -7.89 3.88 -15.81
C VAL A 55 -6.36 3.89 -15.78
N ARG A 56 -5.67 3.68 -16.90
CA ARG A 56 -4.20 3.54 -16.93
C ARG A 56 -3.52 4.49 -17.89
N VAL A 57 -2.27 4.74 -17.59
CA VAL A 57 -1.35 5.43 -18.51
C VAL A 57 -0.62 4.42 -19.37
N ASN A 58 -0.28 4.83 -20.58
CA ASN A 58 0.49 4.04 -21.53
C ASN A 58 1.97 4.48 -21.57
N ALA A 59 2.80 3.73 -22.27
CA ALA A 59 4.23 3.98 -22.38
C ALA A 59 4.60 5.36 -22.99
N THR A 60 3.69 6.02 -23.72
CA THR A 60 3.93 7.34 -24.33
C THR A 60 3.42 8.49 -23.45
N SER A 61 2.71 8.20 -22.36
CA SER A 61 2.24 9.22 -21.41
C SER A 61 3.42 9.82 -20.65
N PRO A 62 3.47 11.14 -20.42
CA PRO A 62 4.54 11.79 -19.68
C PRO A 62 4.37 11.60 -18.15
N ILE A 63 4.17 10.37 -17.71
CA ILE A 63 3.90 9.98 -16.31
C ILE A 63 4.72 8.74 -15.98
N THR A 64 5.43 8.81 -14.87
CA THR A 64 6.26 7.72 -14.36
C THR A 64 5.40 6.58 -13.81
N HIS A 65 5.58 5.38 -14.32
CA HIS A 65 4.82 4.20 -13.87
C HIS A 65 5.59 2.89 -14.02
N SER A 66 5.18 1.89 -13.27
CA SER A 66 5.63 0.49 -13.38
C SER A 66 4.41 -0.43 -13.42
N ASN A 67 4.46 -1.47 -14.25
CA ASN A 67 3.40 -2.47 -14.38
C ASN A 67 3.85 -3.79 -13.78
N VAL A 68 2.93 -4.51 -13.14
CA VAL A 68 3.08 -5.89 -12.67
C VAL A 68 1.93 -6.70 -13.26
N ASP A 69 2.23 -7.70 -14.05
CA ASP A 69 1.25 -8.58 -14.69
C ASP A 69 0.89 -9.78 -13.80
N LYS A 70 -0.13 -10.50 -14.22
CA LYS A 70 -0.66 -11.67 -13.52
C LYS A 70 0.39 -12.77 -13.35
N GLU A 71 1.20 -13.05 -14.36
CA GLU A 71 2.21 -14.09 -14.31
C GLU A 71 3.28 -13.80 -13.24
N ALA A 72 3.73 -12.54 -13.14
CA ALA A 72 4.67 -12.11 -12.12
C ALA A 72 4.07 -12.20 -10.71
N LEU A 73 2.76 -11.91 -10.55
CA LEU A 73 2.04 -12.06 -9.29
C LEU A 73 1.90 -13.53 -8.90
N GLU A 74 1.43 -14.40 -9.81
CA GLU A 74 1.20 -15.82 -9.54
C GLU A 74 2.47 -16.54 -9.05
N LYS A 75 3.64 -16.23 -9.64
CA LYS A 75 4.93 -16.81 -9.24
C LYS A 75 5.39 -16.45 -7.84
N ARG A 76 4.75 -15.48 -7.18
CA ARG A 76 5.16 -14.96 -5.88
C ARG A 76 4.03 -14.94 -4.84
N ASN A 77 2.77 -15.07 -5.25
CA ASN A 77 1.62 -14.98 -4.37
C ASN A 77 1.41 -16.28 -3.57
N LEU A 78 2.01 -16.35 -2.40
CA LEU A 78 1.86 -17.45 -1.42
C LEU A 78 0.98 -17.07 -0.22
N GLY A 79 0.30 -15.91 -0.27
CA GLY A 79 -0.60 -15.41 0.76
C GLY A 79 -0.17 -14.07 1.36
N GLN A 80 0.92 -13.49 0.87
CA GLN A 80 1.36 -12.16 1.28
C GLN A 80 0.37 -11.09 0.75
N ASP A 81 0.26 -10.01 1.49
CA ASP A 81 -0.53 -8.86 1.08
C ASP A 81 0.09 -8.15 -0.15
N ILE A 82 -0.74 -7.42 -0.89
CA ILE A 82 -0.32 -6.72 -2.13
C ILE A 82 0.92 -5.83 -1.94
N PRO A 83 1.07 -5.02 -0.87
CA PRO A 83 2.29 -4.23 -0.65
C PRO A 83 3.57 -5.05 -0.76
N ILE A 84 3.61 -6.24 -0.15
CA ILE A 84 4.79 -7.11 -0.14
C ILE A 84 5.17 -7.57 -1.56
N LEU A 85 4.17 -7.83 -2.40
CA LEU A 85 4.39 -8.19 -3.82
C LEU A 85 4.97 -7.03 -4.63
N LEU A 86 4.77 -5.77 -4.20
CA LEU A 86 5.27 -4.54 -4.84
C LEU A 86 6.62 -4.06 -4.29
N ASN A 87 7.17 -4.69 -3.24
CA ASN A 87 8.35 -4.21 -2.52
C ASN A 87 9.58 -3.93 -3.39
N TYR A 88 9.75 -4.66 -4.49
CA TYR A 88 10.93 -4.55 -5.35
C TYR A 88 10.78 -3.53 -6.49
N LEU A 89 9.65 -2.80 -6.55
CA LEU A 89 9.47 -1.70 -7.50
C LEU A 89 10.29 -0.47 -7.07
N PRO A 90 10.64 0.42 -8.02
CA PRO A 90 11.39 1.63 -7.72
C PRO A 90 10.70 2.53 -6.69
N SER A 91 11.47 3.10 -5.75
CA SER A 91 11.02 4.02 -4.70
C SER A 91 9.99 3.45 -3.72
N VAL A 92 9.75 2.15 -3.72
CA VAL A 92 8.80 1.48 -2.82
C VAL A 92 9.51 1.02 -1.56
N VAL A 93 8.94 1.27 -0.41
CA VAL A 93 9.30 0.69 0.90
C VAL A 93 8.04 0.09 1.50
N THR A 94 8.08 -1.17 1.88
CA THR A 94 6.95 -1.85 2.50
C THR A 94 7.22 -2.07 3.99
N THR A 95 6.16 -2.09 4.77
CA THR A 95 6.20 -2.27 6.21
C THR A 95 5.19 -3.34 6.62
N THR A 96 5.44 -3.99 7.75
CA THR A 96 4.46 -4.89 8.37
C THR A 96 4.59 -4.82 9.89
N ASP A 97 3.47 -4.65 10.57
CA ASP A 97 3.44 -4.54 12.03
C ASP A 97 3.48 -5.93 12.68
N VAL A 98 2.99 -6.94 11.97
CA VAL A 98 3.08 -8.36 12.40
C VAL A 98 4.42 -9.02 12.05
N GLY A 99 5.31 -8.32 11.37
CA GLY A 99 6.66 -8.77 11.00
C GLY A 99 6.76 -9.80 9.87
N ALA A 100 5.66 -10.37 9.37
CA ALA A 100 5.66 -11.54 8.47
C ALA A 100 4.92 -11.34 7.13
N GLY A 101 4.47 -10.15 6.79
CA GLY A 101 3.86 -9.81 5.49
C GLY A 101 2.45 -10.32 5.26
N VAL A 102 1.73 -10.78 6.28
CA VAL A 102 0.31 -11.15 6.28
C VAL A 102 -0.37 -10.41 7.43
N GLY A 103 -1.43 -9.66 7.14
CA GLY A 103 -2.17 -8.88 8.13
C GLY A 103 -1.97 -7.37 7.96
N TYR A 104 -1.42 -6.67 8.96
CA TYR A 104 -1.18 -5.23 8.86
C TYR A 104 0.09 -4.93 8.07
N THR A 105 -0.09 -4.56 6.82
CA THR A 105 1.00 -4.18 5.91
C THR A 105 0.79 -2.78 5.37
N GLY A 106 1.89 -2.09 5.12
CA GLY A 106 1.91 -0.74 4.58
C GLY A 106 2.82 -0.61 3.36
N ILE A 107 2.61 0.46 2.60
CA ILE A 107 3.45 0.82 1.45
C ILE A 107 3.73 2.31 1.48
N ARG A 108 4.98 2.68 1.24
CA ARG A 108 5.42 4.06 1.02
C ARG A 108 6.11 4.16 -0.33
N ILE A 109 5.76 5.18 -1.10
CA ILE A 109 6.27 5.41 -2.45
C ILE A 109 6.93 6.79 -2.47
N ARG A 110 8.23 6.86 -2.73
CA ARG A 110 9.03 8.10 -2.57
C ARG A 110 8.95 8.67 -1.14
N GLY A 111 8.73 7.82 -0.11
CA GLY A 111 8.49 8.23 1.27
C GLY A 111 7.09 8.83 1.53
N ILE A 112 6.18 8.73 0.57
CA ILE A 112 4.78 9.19 0.69
C ILE A 112 3.98 8.11 1.41
N ASN A 113 3.17 8.51 2.38
CA ASN A 113 2.39 7.62 3.23
C ASN A 113 1.15 7.02 2.52
N ALA A 114 0.49 6.08 3.19
CA ALA A 114 -0.69 5.40 2.67
C ALA A 114 -1.86 6.37 2.39
N GLN A 115 -2.08 7.39 3.25
CA GLN A 115 -3.15 8.37 3.09
C GLN A 115 -2.97 9.26 1.85
N SER A 116 -1.73 9.38 1.35
CA SER A 116 -1.38 10.15 0.13
C SER A 116 -1.18 9.26 -1.09
N THR A 117 -1.42 7.95 -0.95
CA THR A 117 -1.35 6.96 -2.03
C THR A 117 -2.77 6.53 -2.40
N ASN A 118 -3.18 6.85 -3.61
CA ASN A 118 -4.50 6.45 -4.11
C ASN A 118 -4.48 4.99 -4.58
N VAL A 119 -5.54 4.25 -4.27
CA VAL A 119 -5.74 2.88 -4.73
C VAL A 119 -7.08 2.78 -5.45
N THR A 120 -7.08 2.20 -6.64
CA THR A 120 -8.32 1.94 -7.39
C THR A 120 -8.43 0.47 -7.78
N ILE A 121 -9.65 -0.04 -7.78
CA ILE A 121 -10.00 -1.37 -8.32
C ILE A 121 -10.96 -1.14 -9.49
N ASN A 122 -10.53 -1.49 -10.71
CA ASN A 122 -11.25 -1.22 -11.96
C ASN A 122 -11.64 0.27 -12.14
N GLY A 123 -10.79 1.20 -11.65
CA GLY A 123 -11.05 2.63 -11.69
C GLY A 123 -12.01 3.16 -10.61
N ILE A 124 -12.50 2.33 -9.72
CA ILE A 124 -13.26 2.72 -8.52
C ILE A 124 -12.29 3.00 -7.38
N PRO A 125 -12.36 4.15 -6.69
CA PRO A 125 -11.57 4.42 -5.49
C PRO A 125 -11.80 3.35 -4.41
N TYR A 126 -10.71 2.85 -3.84
CA TYR A 126 -10.73 1.83 -2.78
C TYR A 126 -10.35 2.40 -1.41
N ASN A 127 -9.56 3.48 -1.36
CA ASN A 127 -9.23 4.14 -0.11
C ASN A 127 -10.49 4.44 0.70
N ASP A 128 -10.43 4.21 2.00
CA ASP A 128 -11.47 4.68 2.91
C ASP A 128 -11.67 6.20 2.76
N ALA A 129 -12.92 6.63 2.69
CA ALA A 129 -13.24 8.01 2.35
C ALA A 129 -12.92 8.99 3.47
N GLU A 130 -12.92 8.56 4.73
CA GLU A 130 -12.70 9.39 5.91
C GLU A 130 -11.24 9.41 6.35
N SER A 131 -10.62 8.24 6.52
CA SER A 131 -9.20 8.12 6.89
C SER A 131 -8.24 8.40 5.73
N LEU A 132 -8.72 8.32 4.47
CA LEU A 132 -7.95 8.38 3.21
C LEU A 132 -6.94 7.23 3.06
N GLY A 133 -6.89 6.29 3.98
CA GLY A 133 -5.98 5.16 3.99
C GLY A 133 -6.48 3.96 3.18
N THR A 134 -5.58 3.01 2.94
CA THR A 134 -5.89 1.69 2.39
C THR A 134 -5.49 0.64 3.40
N PHE A 135 -6.45 -0.14 3.86
CA PHE A 135 -6.24 -1.26 4.77
C PHE A 135 -6.12 -2.54 3.94
N TRP A 136 -4.88 -2.94 3.63
CA TRP A 136 -4.60 -4.07 2.73
C TRP A 136 -5.05 -5.42 3.31
N VAL A 137 -5.14 -5.52 4.62
CA VAL A 137 -5.65 -6.69 5.35
C VAL A 137 -7.09 -7.06 4.92
N ASN A 138 -7.90 -6.07 4.52
CA ASN A 138 -9.25 -6.27 3.97
C ASN A 138 -9.26 -6.86 2.54
N LEU A 139 -8.10 -6.94 1.87
CA LEU A 139 -7.92 -7.52 0.55
C LEU A 139 -7.20 -8.88 0.61
N GLY A 140 -7.52 -9.72 1.59
CA GLY A 140 -6.90 -11.03 1.76
C GLY A 140 -6.93 -11.87 0.48
N ASP A 141 -5.76 -12.30 -0.01
CA ASP A 141 -5.57 -13.03 -1.27
C ASP A 141 -6.17 -12.36 -2.52
N PHE A 142 -6.40 -11.04 -2.48
CA PHE A 142 -6.98 -10.35 -3.64
C PHE A 142 -6.07 -10.43 -4.89
N ALA A 143 -4.75 -10.54 -4.69
CA ALA A 143 -3.78 -10.74 -5.76
C ALA A 143 -4.09 -11.95 -6.66
N SER A 144 -4.79 -12.98 -6.15
CA SER A 144 -5.27 -14.13 -6.94
C SER A 144 -6.40 -13.78 -7.91
N SER A 145 -7.05 -12.63 -7.79
CA SER A 145 -8.09 -12.11 -8.69
C SER A 145 -7.64 -10.90 -9.52
N VAL A 146 -6.33 -10.65 -9.57
CA VAL A 146 -5.74 -9.50 -10.25
C VAL A 146 -5.16 -9.91 -11.59
N GLU A 147 -5.62 -9.27 -12.67
CA GLU A 147 -5.03 -9.38 -14.01
C GLU A 147 -3.73 -8.61 -14.12
N SER A 148 -3.69 -7.41 -13.51
CA SER A 148 -2.48 -6.60 -13.49
C SER A 148 -2.59 -5.43 -12.53
N LEU A 149 -1.43 -4.94 -12.08
CA LEU A 149 -1.26 -3.75 -11.25
C LEU A 149 -0.45 -2.70 -12.01
N GLN A 150 -0.81 -1.43 -11.89
CA GLN A 150 0.02 -0.32 -12.32
C GLN A 150 0.28 0.61 -11.15
N LEU A 151 1.54 0.77 -10.80
CA LEU A 151 2.01 1.78 -9.85
C LEU A 151 2.40 3.04 -10.63
N GLN A 152 1.68 4.15 -10.44
CA GLN A 152 2.05 5.49 -10.91
C GLN A 152 2.70 6.25 -9.76
N ARG A 153 3.87 6.83 -10.01
CA ARG A 153 4.60 7.64 -9.03
C ARG A 153 4.39 9.13 -9.33
N GLY A 154 4.31 9.96 -8.29
CA GLY A 154 3.90 11.36 -8.41
C GLY A 154 2.38 11.52 -8.50
N VAL A 155 1.92 12.70 -8.90
CA VAL A 155 0.48 13.06 -8.93
C VAL A 155 -0.35 12.16 -9.86
N GLY A 156 0.22 11.66 -10.95
CA GLY A 156 -0.49 10.83 -11.92
C GLY A 156 -1.55 11.60 -12.73
N THR A 157 -2.53 10.87 -13.30
CA THR A 157 -3.61 11.44 -14.13
C THR A 157 -4.90 11.63 -13.34
N SER A 158 -5.81 12.48 -13.85
CA SER A 158 -7.13 12.67 -13.26
C SER A 158 -8.04 11.44 -13.38
N THR A 159 -7.73 10.49 -14.28
CA THR A 159 -8.42 9.19 -14.38
C THR A 159 -8.17 8.26 -13.18
N ASN A 160 -7.16 8.54 -12.36
CA ASN A 160 -6.95 7.82 -11.10
C ASN A 160 -8.00 8.14 -10.03
N GLY A 161 -8.90 9.09 -10.30
CA GLY A 161 -9.94 9.52 -9.38
C GLY A 161 -9.51 10.71 -8.51
N SER A 162 -10.35 11.02 -7.55
CA SER A 162 -10.22 12.19 -6.68
C SER A 162 -9.04 12.10 -5.71
N GLY A 163 -8.68 10.90 -5.27
CA GLY A 163 -7.62 10.66 -4.27
C GLY A 163 -6.19 10.74 -4.79
N ALA A 164 -5.97 10.92 -6.11
CA ALA A 164 -4.62 10.97 -6.70
C ALA A 164 -3.85 12.18 -6.20
N PHE A 165 -2.86 11.97 -5.32
CA PHE A 165 -2.05 13.03 -4.72
C PHE A 165 -0.56 12.77 -4.88
N GLY A 166 0.01 11.76 -4.24
CA GLY A 166 1.46 11.51 -4.27
C GLY A 166 1.88 10.26 -5.04
N ALA A 167 1.00 9.27 -5.10
CA ALA A 167 1.16 8.06 -5.90
C ALA A 167 -0.22 7.42 -6.17
N SER A 168 -0.29 6.48 -7.12
CA SER A 168 -1.52 5.71 -7.37
C SER A 168 -1.21 4.25 -7.70
N VAL A 169 -1.95 3.33 -7.09
CA VAL A 169 -1.94 1.88 -7.40
C VAL A 169 -3.26 1.53 -8.09
N ASN A 170 -3.19 1.23 -9.37
CA ASN A 170 -4.37 0.89 -10.17
C ASN A 170 -4.44 -0.62 -10.39
N ILE A 171 -5.43 -1.26 -9.78
CA ILE A 171 -5.67 -2.70 -9.82
C ILE A 171 -6.74 -3.00 -10.87
N LEU A 172 -6.46 -3.91 -11.80
CA LEU A 172 -7.46 -4.50 -12.69
C LEU A 172 -7.72 -5.94 -12.28
N THR A 173 -8.99 -6.28 -12.12
CA THR A 173 -9.42 -7.65 -11.83
C THR A 173 -9.36 -8.52 -13.08
N ASP A 174 -9.42 -9.84 -12.89
CA ASP A 174 -9.34 -10.83 -13.97
C ASP A 174 -10.12 -10.44 -15.22
N ALA A 175 -9.46 -10.59 -16.36
CA ALA A 175 -10.09 -10.49 -17.67
C ALA A 175 -11.06 -11.67 -17.94
N VAL A 176 -11.96 -11.50 -18.91
CA VAL A 176 -12.89 -12.56 -19.32
C VAL A 176 -12.12 -13.73 -19.96
N SER A 177 -12.29 -14.94 -19.42
CA SER A 177 -11.66 -16.15 -19.92
C SER A 177 -12.39 -16.72 -21.14
N GLU A 178 -11.65 -17.13 -22.18
CA GLU A 178 -12.24 -17.77 -23.36
C GLU A 178 -12.76 -19.17 -23.06
N LYS A 179 -12.02 -19.92 -22.24
CA LYS A 179 -12.28 -21.33 -21.95
C LYS A 179 -12.51 -21.55 -20.46
N ALA A 180 -13.32 -22.55 -20.16
CA ALA A 180 -13.49 -23.00 -18.79
C ALA A 180 -12.14 -23.39 -18.16
N ASN A 181 -11.93 -22.95 -16.94
CA ASN A 181 -10.74 -23.27 -16.14
C ASN A 181 -11.08 -23.31 -14.65
N ALA A 182 -10.24 -23.99 -13.90
CA ALA A 182 -10.28 -23.96 -12.45
C ALA A 182 -8.86 -24.05 -11.89
N GLU A 183 -8.66 -23.51 -10.68
CA GLU A 183 -7.39 -23.57 -9.99
C GLU A 183 -7.63 -23.90 -8.51
N ILE A 184 -6.78 -24.76 -7.97
CA ILE A 184 -6.70 -25.03 -6.53
C ILE A 184 -5.29 -24.68 -6.10
N SER A 185 -5.15 -23.66 -5.27
CA SER A 185 -3.86 -23.19 -4.77
C SER A 185 -3.78 -23.36 -3.26
N ASN A 186 -2.71 -23.98 -2.79
CA ASN A 186 -2.42 -24.14 -1.38
C ASN A 186 -0.99 -23.71 -1.09
N SER A 187 -0.76 -22.99 0.01
CA SER A 187 0.58 -22.70 0.51
C SER A 187 0.67 -22.89 2.02
N PHE A 188 1.89 -23.17 2.47
CA PHE A 188 2.24 -23.37 3.88
C PHE A 188 3.61 -22.75 4.14
N GLY A 189 3.87 -22.31 5.37
CA GLY A 189 5.17 -21.79 5.72
C GLY A 189 5.36 -21.45 7.18
N SER A 190 6.38 -20.66 7.45
CA SER A 190 6.75 -20.17 8.78
C SER A 190 5.56 -19.47 9.44
N PHE A 191 5.57 -19.40 10.77
CA PHE A 191 4.53 -18.79 11.59
C PHE A 191 3.15 -19.41 11.33
N ASN A 192 3.13 -20.75 11.09
CA ASN A 192 1.90 -21.49 10.80
C ASN A 192 1.06 -20.88 9.67
N THR A 193 1.71 -20.11 8.77
CA THR A 193 1.04 -19.45 7.65
C THR A 193 0.49 -20.49 6.69
N ARG A 194 -0.81 -20.35 6.34
CA ARG A 194 -1.53 -21.25 5.43
C ARG A 194 -2.45 -20.43 4.54
N LYS A 195 -2.44 -20.73 3.24
CA LYS A 195 -3.37 -20.19 2.26
C LYS A 195 -4.08 -21.34 1.55
N HIS A 196 -5.39 -21.22 1.38
CA HIS A 196 -6.23 -22.14 0.62
C HIS A 196 -7.10 -21.31 -0.32
N THR A 197 -6.99 -21.55 -1.63
CA THR A 197 -7.71 -20.80 -2.65
C THR A 197 -8.31 -21.75 -3.67
N LEU A 198 -9.59 -21.57 -3.97
CA LEU A 198 -10.30 -22.17 -5.08
C LEU A 198 -10.73 -21.06 -6.02
N LYS A 199 -10.36 -21.18 -7.30
CA LYS A 199 -10.74 -20.25 -8.37
C LYS A 199 -11.32 -21.01 -9.54
N PHE A 200 -12.33 -20.45 -10.23
CA PHE A 200 -12.95 -21.04 -11.40
C PHE A 200 -13.46 -19.99 -12.38
N SER A 201 -13.55 -20.36 -13.64
CA SER A 201 -14.27 -19.65 -14.69
C SER A 201 -15.01 -20.64 -15.59
N THR A 202 -16.21 -20.30 -15.99
CA THR A 202 -16.98 -21.07 -16.99
C THR A 202 -16.41 -20.92 -18.39
N GLY A 203 -15.48 -19.95 -18.60
CA GLY A 203 -15.21 -19.45 -19.93
C GLY A 203 -16.44 -18.80 -20.55
N LYS A 204 -16.37 -18.40 -21.80
CA LYS A 204 -17.49 -17.80 -22.51
C LYS A 204 -18.56 -18.86 -22.83
N LEU A 205 -19.71 -18.75 -22.21
CA LEU A 205 -20.92 -19.47 -22.54
C LEU A 205 -21.60 -18.74 -23.72
N ASN A 206 -21.95 -19.49 -24.77
CA ASN A 206 -22.54 -18.93 -26.01
C ASN A 206 -21.73 -17.73 -26.57
N ASP A 207 -20.40 -17.78 -26.45
CA ASP A 207 -19.44 -16.77 -26.91
C ASP A 207 -19.54 -15.39 -26.23
N HIS A 208 -20.45 -15.21 -25.26
CA HIS A 208 -20.74 -13.90 -24.66
C HIS A 208 -20.65 -13.83 -23.14
N VAL A 209 -21.13 -14.85 -22.41
CA VAL A 209 -21.32 -14.76 -20.96
C VAL A 209 -20.28 -15.57 -20.23
N GLU A 210 -19.64 -14.98 -19.23
CA GLU A 210 -18.75 -15.69 -18.30
C GLU A 210 -19.22 -15.51 -16.87
N ILE A 211 -19.07 -16.56 -16.07
CA ILE A 211 -19.16 -16.52 -14.63
C ILE A 211 -17.82 -17.00 -14.06
N ALA A 212 -17.18 -16.19 -13.25
CA ALA A 212 -15.92 -16.52 -12.61
C ALA A 212 -15.99 -16.23 -11.11
N GLY A 213 -15.25 -16.99 -10.32
CA GLY A 213 -15.23 -16.77 -8.87
C GLY A 213 -14.01 -17.33 -8.19
N ARG A 214 -13.77 -16.83 -6.97
CA ARG A 214 -12.70 -17.25 -6.07
C ARG A 214 -13.23 -17.30 -4.64
N LEU A 215 -12.81 -18.32 -3.90
CA LEU A 215 -12.92 -18.42 -2.44
C LEU A 215 -11.52 -18.59 -1.87
N SER A 216 -11.20 -17.86 -0.81
CA SER A 216 -9.88 -17.93 -0.19
C SER A 216 -9.93 -17.79 1.32
N GLN A 217 -8.99 -18.46 1.98
CA GLN A 217 -8.68 -18.28 3.39
C GLN A 217 -7.16 -18.23 3.58
N ILE A 218 -6.69 -17.24 4.33
CA ILE A 218 -5.32 -17.14 4.83
C ILE A 218 -5.36 -17.15 6.35
N LYS A 219 -4.45 -17.90 6.97
CA LYS A 219 -4.18 -17.87 8.40
C LYS A 219 -2.68 -17.76 8.62
N SER A 220 -2.28 -16.98 9.62
CA SER A 220 -0.91 -16.86 10.09
C SER A 220 -0.92 -16.55 11.58
N ASP A 221 0.07 -17.04 12.31
CA ASP A 221 0.26 -16.66 13.73
C ASP A 221 1.05 -15.34 13.85
N GLY A 222 1.65 -14.85 12.73
CA GLY A 222 2.55 -13.69 12.71
C GLY A 222 3.95 -14.01 13.27
N TYR A 223 4.89 -13.09 13.08
CA TYR A 223 6.21 -13.16 13.68
C TYR A 223 6.21 -12.63 15.12
N ILE A 224 5.44 -11.57 15.34
CA ILE A 224 5.23 -10.94 16.64
C ILE A 224 4.31 -11.85 17.47
N ASP A 225 4.54 -11.96 18.78
CA ASP A 225 3.75 -12.78 19.68
C ASP A 225 2.27 -12.40 19.64
N ARG A 226 1.39 -13.41 19.56
CA ARG A 226 -0.08 -13.24 19.45
C ARG A 226 -0.58 -12.45 18.23
N ALA A 227 0.28 -12.10 17.25
CA ALA A 227 -0.12 -11.33 16.06
C ALA A 227 -0.84 -12.19 15.00
N ALA A 228 -1.78 -13.03 15.44
CA ALA A 228 -2.49 -13.96 14.58
C ALA A 228 -3.45 -13.24 13.62
N SER A 229 -3.49 -13.69 12.37
CA SER A 229 -4.39 -13.22 11.33
C SER A 229 -5.24 -14.37 10.77
N ASN A 230 -6.53 -14.16 10.61
CA ASN A 230 -7.47 -15.07 9.96
C ASN A 230 -8.32 -14.29 8.95
N LEU A 231 -7.88 -14.35 7.69
CA LEU A 231 -8.45 -13.59 6.58
C LEU A 231 -9.29 -14.51 5.71
N LYS A 232 -10.55 -14.17 5.49
CA LYS A 232 -11.45 -14.88 4.58
C LYS A 232 -11.89 -13.93 3.49
N SER A 233 -11.92 -14.38 2.25
CA SER A 233 -12.36 -13.56 1.14
C SER A 233 -13.08 -14.37 0.07
N TYR A 234 -13.96 -13.68 -0.66
CA TYR A 234 -14.51 -14.18 -1.91
C TYR A 234 -14.43 -13.12 -3.00
N PHE A 235 -14.49 -13.57 -4.23
CA PHE A 235 -14.64 -12.76 -5.43
C PHE A 235 -15.59 -13.51 -6.38
N LEU A 236 -16.60 -12.83 -6.91
CA LEU A 236 -17.53 -13.37 -7.90
C LEU A 236 -17.74 -12.33 -8.99
N GLN A 237 -17.65 -12.73 -10.23
CA GLN A 237 -17.81 -11.90 -11.43
C GLN A 237 -18.75 -12.56 -12.41
N ALA A 238 -19.69 -11.80 -12.96
CA ALA A 238 -20.46 -12.16 -14.13
C ALA A 238 -20.19 -11.12 -15.23
N SER A 239 -19.82 -11.59 -16.41
CA SER A 239 -19.44 -10.73 -17.53
C SER A 239 -20.27 -11.06 -18.76
N TYR A 240 -20.68 -10.02 -19.49
CA TYR A 240 -21.19 -10.10 -20.85
C TYR A 240 -20.22 -9.37 -21.77
N VAL A 241 -19.82 -10.00 -22.87
CA VAL A 241 -18.89 -9.41 -23.85
C VAL A 241 -19.35 -9.73 -25.27
N ASP A 242 -19.38 -8.70 -26.11
CA ASP A 242 -19.47 -8.81 -27.56
C ASP A 242 -18.41 -7.90 -28.22
N ASP A 243 -18.47 -7.68 -29.53
CA ASP A 243 -17.47 -6.88 -30.27
C ASP A 243 -17.42 -5.41 -29.83
N LYS A 244 -18.44 -4.89 -29.17
CA LYS A 244 -18.59 -3.45 -28.83
C LYS A 244 -18.91 -3.20 -27.37
N THR A 245 -19.39 -4.20 -26.64
CA THR A 245 -19.92 -4.03 -25.29
C THR A 245 -19.23 -4.98 -24.32
N LEU A 246 -18.79 -4.45 -23.20
CA LEU A 246 -18.40 -5.23 -22.03
C LEU A 246 -19.21 -4.75 -20.83
N ILE A 247 -19.95 -5.68 -20.22
CA ILE A 247 -20.61 -5.46 -18.92
C ILE A 247 -19.99 -6.42 -17.92
N LYS A 248 -19.49 -5.90 -16.80
CA LYS A 248 -18.99 -6.68 -15.66
C LYS A 248 -19.80 -6.31 -14.43
N ALA A 249 -20.48 -7.27 -13.84
CA ALA A 249 -21.03 -7.17 -12.50
C ALA A 249 -20.16 -8.03 -11.58
N LEU A 250 -19.62 -7.45 -10.53
CA LEU A 250 -18.75 -8.16 -9.62
C LEU A 250 -19.04 -7.80 -8.17
N THR A 251 -18.82 -8.77 -7.29
CA THR A 251 -18.83 -8.59 -5.85
C THR A 251 -17.63 -9.28 -5.23
N PHE A 252 -17.03 -8.64 -4.26
CA PHE A 252 -15.96 -9.23 -3.47
C PHE A 252 -16.03 -8.76 -2.04
N SER A 253 -15.49 -9.58 -1.15
CA SER A 253 -15.46 -9.29 0.28
C SER A 253 -14.15 -9.73 0.88
N GLY A 254 -13.70 -8.98 1.88
CA GLY A 254 -12.67 -9.36 2.82
C GLY A 254 -13.22 -9.29 4.24
N LYS A 255 -13.03 -10.37 5.00
CA LYS A 255 -13.26 -10.41 6.43
C LYS A 255 -11.96 -10.74 7.13
N GLU A 256 -11.56 -9.85 8.02
CA GLU A 256 -10.43 -10.04 8.90
C GLU A 256 -10.86 -10.32 10.34
N VAL A 257 -10.08 -11.14 11.02
CA VAL A 257 -9.97 -11.22 12.47
C VAL A 257 -8.48 -11.31 12.76
N THR A 258 -7.92 -10.22 13.27
CA THR A 258 -6.49 -10.10 13.55
C THR A 258 -6.30 -9.72 15.01
N TYR A 259 -5.35 -10.37 15.69
CA TYR A 259 -4.93 -9.92 17.01
C TYR A 259 -4.11 -8.65 16.88
N GLN A 260 -4.29 -7.70 17.80
CA GLN A 260 -3.64 -6.39 17.74
C GLN A 260 -2.13 -6.53 17.95
N SER A 261 -1.34 -5.89 17.10
CA SER A 261 0.12 -5.87 17.16
C SER A 261 0.72 -4.50 16.83
N TRP A 262 -0.11 -3.45 16.94
CA TRP A 262 0.27 -2.09 16.59
C TRP A 262 0.90 -1.26 17.72
N ASN A 263 1.06 -1.84 18.92
CA ASN A 263 1.67 -1.12 20.05
C ASN A 263 3.17 -0.85 19.86
N GLY A 264 3.87 -1.69 19.05
CA GLY A 264 5.33 -1.59 18.89
C GLY A 264 6.10 -1.92 20.17
N LEU A 265 7.41 -2.00 20.07
CA LEU A 265 8.31 -2.18 21.21
C LEU A 265 8.99 -0.86 21.54
N GLU A 266 8.74 -0.32 22.71
CA GLU A 266 9.39 0.91 23.24
C GLU A 266 10.63 0.57 24.06
N ASP A 267 10.65 -0.59 24.71
CA ASP A 267 11.78 -1.07 25.51
C ASP A 267 12.90 -1.60 24.62
N LEU A 268 14.04 -0.91 24.64
CA LEU A 268 15.24 -1.28 23.86
C LEU A 268 15.90 -2.59 24.33
N ASP A 269 15.69 -3.00 25.57
CA ASP A 269 16.22 -4.27 26.08
C ASP A 269 15.34 -5.44 25.59
N LEU A 270 14.02 -5.28 25.56
CA LEU A 270 13.12 -6.21 24.91
C LEU A 270 13.41 -6.29 23.40
N LEU A 271 13.63 -5.16 22.74
CA LEU A 271 13.98 -5.15 21.31
C LEU A 271 15.23 -5.97 20.97
N LYS A 272 16.19 -6.06 21.90
CA LYS A 272 17.43 -6.86 21.75
C LYS A 272 17.23 -8.33 22.12
N ASN A 273 16.53 -8.59 23.23
CA ASN A 273 16.49 -9.89 23.88
C ASN A 273 15.23 -10.69 23.61
N ASP A 274 14.09 -10.01 23.38
CA ASP A 274 12.77 -10.59 23.11
C ASP A 274 12.00 -9.73 22.11
N ARG A 275 12.53 -9.63 20.87
CA ARG A 275 12.03 -8.73 19.85
C ARG A 275 10.66 -9.09 19.29
N THR A 276 10.08 -10.22 19.67
CA THR A 276 8.72 -10.63 19.29
C THR A 276 7.68 -10.25 20.32
N TYR A 277 8.08 -9.73 21.47
CA TYR A 277 7.18 -9.38 22.56
C TYR A 277 6.10 -8.37 22.12
N ASN A 278 4.86 -8.64 22.49
CA ASN A 278 3.71 -7.81 22.16
C ASN A 278 2.95 -7.44 23.45
N THR A 279 2.77 -6.16 23.69
CA THR A 279 2.07 -5.64 24.87
C THR A 279 0.55 -5.56 24.69
N ALA A 280 0.01 -5.80 23.49
CA ALA A 280 -1.42 -5.74 23.27
C ALA A 280 -2.16 -6.77 24.13
N GLY A 281 -3.25 -6.36 24.77
CA GLY A 281 -4.07 -7.17 25.65
C GLY A 281 -3.43 -7.53 27.00
N MET A 282 -2.29 -6.94 27.35
CA MET A 282 -1.61 -7.19 28.61
C MET A 282 -2.42 -6.59 29.77
N TYR A 283 -2.56 -7.36 30.86
CA TYR A 283 -3.15 -6.92 32.12
C TYR A 283 -2.56 -7.71 33.31
N THR A 284 -2.79 -7.20 34.51
CA THR A 284 -2.32 -7.81 35.75
C THR A 284 -3.46 -8.55 36.45
N ASP A 285 -3.32 -9.83 36.71
CA ASP A 285 -4.35 -10.59 37.41
C ASP A 285 -4.36 -10.31 38.92
N ALA A 286 -5.35 -10.87 39.63
CA ALA A 286 -5.51 -10.69 41.08
C ALA A 286 -4.33 -11.21 41.92
N ASN A 287 -3.42 -11.99 41.34
CA ASN A 287 -2.20 -12.50 42.00
C ASN A 287 -0.99 -11.59 41.72
N GLY A 288 -1.13 -10.55 40.90
CA GLY A 288 -0.05 -9.70 40.45
C GLY A 288 0.76 -10.31 39.28
N GLU A 289 0.21 -11.31 38.59
CA GLU A 289 0.87 -11.95 37.44
C GLU A 289 0.39 -11.32 36.14
N THR A 290 1.34 -11.10 35.19
CA THR A 290 1.01 -10.59 33.86
C THR A 290 0.25 -11.63 33.05
N GLN A 291 -0.90 -11.26 32.53
CA GLN A 291 -1.77 -12.02 31.64
C GLN A 291 -2.00 -11.29 30.34
N PHE A 292 -2.62 -11.96 29.37
CA PHE A 292 -2.96 -11.37 28.08
C PHE A 292 -4.40 -11.74 27.70
N TYR A 293 -5.17 -10.74 27.31
CA TYR A 293 -6.55 -10.94 26.87
C TYR A 293 -6.58 -11.65 25.51
N ASP A 294 -7.25 -12.79 25.44
CA ASP A 294 -7.25 -13.64 24.24
C ASP A 294 -7.95 -13.00 23.04
N ASN A 295 -8.90 -12.09 23.26
CA ASN A 295 -9.72 -11.49 22.22
C ASN A 295 -9.40 -10.01 21.98
N GLU A 296 -8.14 -9.61 22.14
CA GLU A 296 -7.62 -8.29 21.76
C GLU A 296 -7.52 -8.21 20.23
N VAL A 297 -8.67 -8.09 19.55
CA VAL A 297 -8.76 -8.29 18.10
C VAL A 297 -9.30 -7.06 17.39
N ASP A 298 -8.92 -6.94 16.11
CA ASP A 298 -9.63 -6.22 15.08
C ASP A 298 -10.48 -7.22 14.28
N ASN A 299 -11.75 -6.94 14.15
CA ASN A 299 -12.73 -7.78 13.45
C ASN A 299 -13.55 -6.90 12.51
N TYR A 300 -13.14 -6.83 11.26
CA TYR A 300 -13.76 -6.00 10.26
C TYR A 300 -14.11 -6.77 9.00
N GLN A 301 -15.18 -6.36 8.32
CA GLN A 301 -15.61 -6.91 7.05
C GLN A 301 -15.96 -5.78 6.10
N GLN A 302 -15.50 -5.90 4.86
CA GLN A 302 -15.87 -5.01 3.76
C GLN A 302 -16.47 -5.81 2.60
N ASP A 303 -17.68 -5.46 2.18
CA ASP A 303 -18.38 -6.03 1.04
C ASP A 303 -18.49 -4.98 -0.07
N HIS A 304 -18.06 -5.33 -1.27
CA HIS A 304 -18.04 -4.46 -2.44
C HIS A 304 -18.93 -5.02 -3.54
N TYR A 305 -19.70 -4.15 -4.17
CA TYR A 305 -20.57 -4.44 -5.31
C TYR A 305 -20.27 -3.46 -6.42
N GLN A 306 -19.77 -3.93 -7.57
CA GLN A 306 -19.42 -3.08 -8.69
C GLN A 306 -20.18 -3.50 -9.95
N LEU A 307 -20.59 -2.51 -10.74
CA LEU A 307 -21.12 -2.68 -12.09
C LEU A 307 -20.36 -1.79 -13.05
N HIS A 308 -19.73 -2.40 -14.05
CA HIS A 308 -19.02 -1.70 -15.11
C HIS A 308 -19.71 -1.92 -16.44
N TRP A 309 -19.90 -0.85 -17.19
CA TRP A 309 -20.37 -0.88 -18.57
C TRP A 309 -19.41 -0.12 -19.46
N ASN A 310 -18.79 -0.82 -20.42
CA ASN A 310 -17.88 -0.27 -21.40
C ASN A 310 -18.49 -0.46 -22.79
N GLN A 311 -18.63 0.64 -23.54
CA GLN A 311 -19.24 0.64 -24.87
C GLN A 311 -18.31 1.28 -25.88
N ARG A 312 -17.99 0.58 -26.96
CA ARG A 312 -17.33 1.12 -28.13
C ARG A 312 -18.35 1.37 -29.22
N TYR A 313 -18.57 2.61 -29.58
CA TYR A 313 -19.54 2.98 -30.61
C TYR A 313 -18.98 2.80 -32.02
N ASN A 314 -17.68 3.13 -32.17
CA ASN A 314 -16.90 2.98 -33.39
C ASN A 314 -15.40 2.96 -33.06
N ASN A 315 -14.52 3.10 -34.05
CA ASN A 315 -13.07 3.07 -33.85
C ASN A 315 -12.53 4.26 -33.06
N ASN A 316 -13.32 5.33 -32.91
CA ASN A 316 -12.88 6.58 -32.27
C ASN A 316 -13.55 6.83 -30.93
N TRP A 317 -14.80 6.44 -30.73
CA TRP A 317 -15.59 6.79 -29.55
C TRP A 317 -15.90 5.59 -28.68
N SER A 318 -15.63 5.74 -27.40
CA SER A 318 -16.04 4.80 -26.35
C SER A 318 -16.53 5.51 -25.10
N THR A 319 -17.31 4.81 -24.29
CA THR A 319 -17.82 5.28 -22.99
C THR A 319 -17.59 4.18 -21.97
N ASN A 320 -17.27 4.58 -20.77
CA ASN A 320 -17.19 3.71 -19.59
C ASN A 320 -18.04 4.28 -18.45
N VAL A 321 -18.80 3.41 -17.79
CA VAL A 321 -19.56 3.72 -16.57
C VAL A 321 -19.14 2.71 -15.51
N GLY A 322 -18.87 3.19 -14.31
CA GLY A 322 -18.60 2.38 -13.13
C GLY A 322 -19.51 2.80 -11.98
N LEU A 323 -20.23 1.86 -11.41
CA LEU A 323 -21.01 2.06 -10.19
C LEU A 323 -20.45 1.18 -9.10
N ASN A 324 -20.42 1.67 -7.87
CA ASN A 324 -19.96 0.91 -6.71
C ASN A 324 -20.81 1.22 -5.49
N TYR A 325 -21.05 0.17 -4.71
CA TYR A 325 -21.50 0.24 -3.33
C TYR A 325 -20.55 -0.57 -2.45
N THR A 326 -20.09 0.01 -1.36
CA THR A 326 -19.28 -0.66 -0.35
C THR A 326 -19.98 -0.58 1.00
N LYS A 327 -20.12 -1.72 1.68
CA LYS A 327 -20.54 -1.82 3.07
C LYS A 327 -19.33 -2.24 3.91
N GLY A 328 -18.95 -1.39 4.86
CA GLY A 328 -17.94 -1.73 5.86
C GLY A 328 -18.57 -1.84 7.24
N LYS A 329 -18.21 -2.86 8.02
CA LYS A 329 -18.66 -2.99 9.41
C LYS A 329 -17.69 -3.82 10.22
N GLY A 330 -17.31 -3.29 11.37
CA GLY A 330 -16.46 -4.03 12.30
C GLY A 330 -16.09 -3.21 13.52
N TYR A 331 -15.27 -3.82 14.34
CA TYR A 331 -14.79 -3.25 15.59
C TYR A 331 -13.42 -3.77 15.92
N PHE A 332 -12.69 -3.01 16.72
CA PHE A 332 -11.62 -3.57 17.52
C PHE A 332 -12.02 -3.65 18.99
N GLU A 333 -11.63 -4.78 19.65
CA GLU A 333 -11.98 -5.12 21.01
C GLU A 333 -10.72 -5.04 21.88
N GLN A 334 -10.86 -4.42 23.06
CA GLN A 334 -9.75 -4.22 23.98
C GLN A 334 -10.19 -4.48 25.42
N TYR A 335 -9.34 -5.21 26.15
CA TYR A 335 -9.36 -5.20 27.61
C TYR A 335 -8.62 -3.96 28.13
N LYS A 336 -9.20 -3.27 29.07
CA LYS A 336 -8.64 -2.08 29.69
C LYS A 336 -8.67 -2.22 31.22
N GLU A 337 -7.53 -1.99 31.84
CA GLU A 337 -7.30 -2.09 33.27
C GLU A 337 -7.43 -0.70 33.90
N ASP A 338 -8.05 -0.60 35.08
CA ASP A 338 -8.16 0.61 35.90
C ASP A 338 -8.66 1.87 35.15
N GLU A 339 -9.64 1.70 34.27
CA GLU A 339 -10.20 2.81 33.48
C GLU A 339 -11.16 3.65 34.32
N ALA A 340 -10.97 4.99 34.30
CA ALA A 340 -11.81 5.92 35.03
C ALA A 340 -13.26 5.94 34.49
N PHE A 341 -14.26 5.83 35.33
CA PHE A 341 -15.67 5.90 34.93
C PHE A 341 -16.00 7.17 34.14
N ALA A 342 -15.39 8.29 34.51
CA ALA A 342 -15.59 9.59 33.85
C ALA A 342 -15.25 9.55 32.34
N ASP A 343 -14.24 8.79 31.93
CA ASP A 343 -13.81 8.64 30.53
C ASP A 343 -14.85 7.90 29.66
N TYR A 344 -15.74 7.14 30.35
CA TYR A 344 -16.84 6.43 29.70
C TYR A 344 -18.21 7.07 29.99
N GLY A 345 -18.25 8.22 30.70
CA GLY A 345 -19.49 8.91 31.08
C GLY A 345 -20.32 8.15 32.10
N LEU A 346 -19.67 7.35 32.91
CA LEU A 346 -20.28 6.58 33.99
C LEU A 346 -20.11 7.30 35.34
N GLU A 347 -20.95 6.96 36.29
CA GLU A 347 -20.91 7.51 37.64
C GLU A 347 -20.06 6.64 38.58
N ASP A 348 -19.43 7.24 39.55
CA ASP A 348 -18.71 6.51 40.58
C ASP A 348 -19.65 5.59 41.37
N VAL A 349 -19.13 4.43 41.80
CA VAL A 349 -19.87 3.43 42.57
C VAL A 349 -19.51 3.54 44.05
N VAL A 350 -20.49 3.59 44.92
CA VAL A 350 -20.25 3.54 46.37
C VAL A 350 -20.53 2.14 46.88
N MET A 351 -19.48 1.45 47.37
CA MET A 351 -19.58 0.10 47.92
C MET A 351 -18.90 -0.01 49.26
N GLY A 352 -19.65 -0.44 50.30
CA GLY A 352 -19.07 -0.57 51.66
C GLY A 352 -18.68 0.76 52.32
N GLY A 353 -19.08 1.91 51.75
CA GLY A 353 -18.71 3.25 52.23
C GLY A 353 -17.46 3.84 51.56
N GLU A 354 -16.85 3.10 50.61
CA GLU A 354 -15.76 3.55 49.77
C GLU A 354 -16.30 3.93 48.38
N THR A 355 -15.71 4.97 47.78
CA THR A 355 -16.02 5.40 46.41
C THR A 355 -15.04 4.71 45.46
N ILE A 356 -15.58 3.96 44.49
CA ILE A 356 -14.85 3.32 43.40
C ILE A 356 -15.05 4.21 42.17
N SER A 357 -13.97 4.76 41.63
CA SER A 357 -13.96 5.68 40.47
C SER A 357 -13.36 5.05 39.19
N GLU A 358 -12.85 3.83 39.29
CA GLU A 358 -12.17 3.12 38.22
C GLU A 358 -12.70 1.68 38.12
N THR A 359 -12.57 1.06 36.95
CA THR A 359 -12.98 -0.31 36.70
C THR A 359 -12.19 -0.93 35.56
N ASP A 360 -11.93 -2.23 35.67
CA ASP A 360 -11.56 -3.01 34.48
C ASP A 360 -12.77 -3.17 33.59
N LEU A 361 -12.54 -3.04 32.29
CA LEU A 361 -13.62 -3.21 31.32
C LEU A 361 -13.12 -3.79 29.98
N ILE A 362 -14.07 -4.33 29.20
CA ILE A 362 -13.84 -4.70 27.80
C ILE A 362 -14.70 -3.78 26.95
N ARG A 363 -14.04 -3.06 26.04
CA ARG A 363 -14.69 -2.15 25.11
C ARG A 363 -14.56 -2.61 23.68
N ARG A 364 -15.52 -2.20 22.84
CA ARG A 364 -15.45 -2.26 21.39
C ARG A 364 -15.56 -0.87 20.81
N ARG A 365 -14.70 -0.54 19.85
CA ARG A 365 -14.83 0.67 19.03
C ARG A 365 -15.24 0.26 17.63
N TRP A 366 -16.42 0.71 17.23
CA TRP A 366 -17.10 0.32 16.00
C TRP A 366 -16.91 1.35 14.88
N LEU A 367 -16.81 0.82 13.66
CA LEU A 367 -17.04 1.53 12.41
C LEU A 367 -18.14 0.79 11.63
N ASP A 368 -19.19 1.52 11.21
CA ASP A 368 -20.28 1.00 10.38
C ASP A 368 -20.54 2.02 9.27
N ASN A 369 -20.08 1.71 8.03
CA ASN A 369 -20.05 2.68 6.97
C ASN A 369 -20.63 2.16 5.65
N ASP A 370 -21.16 3.11 4.86
CA ASP A 370 -21.70 2.94 3.52
C ASP A 370 -20.98 3.90 2.56
N TYR A 371 -20.46 3.39 1.43
CA TYR A 371 -19.78 4.21 0.44
C TYR A 371 -20.31 3.93 -0.97
N TYR A 372 -20.79 4.95 -1.64
CA TYR A 372 -21.35 4.91 -2.99
C TYR A 372 -20.45 5.67 -3.94
N VAL A 373 -20.17 5.10 -5.12
CA VAL A 373 -19.40 5.78 -6.17
C VAL A 373 -20.08 5.59 -7.52
N ALA A 374 -20.13 6.66 -8.31
CA ALA A 374 -20.54 6.63 -9.71
C ALA A 374 -19.50 7.36 -10.57
N ASN A 375 -18.94 6.65 -11.54
CA ASN A 375 -17.97 7.16 -12.52
C ASN A 375 -18.57 7.13 -13.91
N LEU A 376 -18.32 8.18 -14.69
CA LEU A 376 -18.63 8.25 -16.11
C LEU A 376 -17.41 8.77 -16.86
N GLY A 377 -17.04 8.11 -17.94
CA GLY A 377 -15.98 8.53 -18.85
C GLY A 377 -16.41 8.42 -20.30
N VAL A 378 -15.96 9.35 -21.11
CA VAL A 378 -16.11 9.35 -22.57
C VAL A 378 -14.74 9.57 -23.18
N ASN A 379 -14.32 8.65 -24.03
CA ASN A 379 -13.04 8.69 -24.74
C ASN A 379 -13.27 8.92 -26.23
N TYR A 380 -12.47 9.83 -26.79
CA TYR A 380 -12.30 10.01 -28.23
C TYR A 380 -10.85 9.80 -28.63
N LYS A 381 -10.60 8.89 -29.56
CA LYS A 381 -9.24 8.56 -30.02
C LYS A 381 -9.19 8.47 -31.54
N ASN A 382 -8.19 9.13 -32.13
CA ASN A 382 -7.78 8.93 -33.50
C ASN A 382 -6.25 8.99 -33.61
N ASP A 383 -5.69 9.08 -34.81
CA ASP A 383 -4.23 9.09 -35.01
C ASP A 383 -3.54 10.31 -34.39
N THR A 384 -4.26 11.41 -34.19
CA THR A 384 -3.72 12.71 -33.75
C THR A 384 -4.12 13.02 -32.30
N TRP A 385 -5.36 12.69 -31.91
CA TRP A 385 -5.93 13.03 -30.62
C TRP A 385 -6.30 11.79 -29.81
N ASN A 386 -6.01 11.83 -28.51
CA ASN A 386 -6.65 10.99 -27.50
C ASN A 386 -7.21 11.91 -26.42
N ILE A 387 -8.52 11.96 -26.29
CA ILE A 387 -9.26 12.88 -25.39
C ILE A 387 -10.15 12.05 -24.47
N ASP A 388 -10.03 12.30 -23.16
CA ASP A 388 -10.89 11.71 -22.13
C ASP A 388 -11.62 12.82 -21.39
N PHE A 389 -12.94 12.75 -21.33
CA PHE A 389 -13.77 13.50 -20.41
C PHE A 389 -14.33 12.56 -19.36
N GLY A 390 -14.27 12.96 -18.11
CA GLY A 390 -14.78 12.13 -17.04
C GLY A 390 -15.33 12.92 -15.86
N THR A 391 -16.19 12.25 -15.11
CA THR A 391 -16.75 12.73 -13.86
C THR A 391 -16.87 11.57 -12.88
N SER A 392 -16.71 11.86 -11.61
CA SER A 392 -16.92 10.92 -10.51
C SER A 392 -17.68 11.60 -9.39
N TYR A 393 -18.60 10.87 -8.79
CA TYR A 393 -19.31 11.27 -7.58
C TYR A 393 -19.18 10.16 -6.52
N GLY A 394 -18.71 10.52 -5.34
CA GLY A 394 -18.63 9.67 -4.16
C GLY A 394 -19.50 10.23 -3.03
N TYR A 395 -20.20 9.35 -2.30
CA TYR A 395 -20.92 9.68 -1.08
C TYR A 395 -20.63 8.62 -0.02
N TYR A 396 -20.17 9.07 1.12
CA TYR A 396 -19.84 8.24 2.29
C TYR A 396 -20.70 8.67 3.48
N ASP A 397 -21.16 7.68 4.26
CA ASP A 397 -21.85 7.83 5.54
C ASP A 397 -21.32 6.78 6.52
N GLY A 398 -20.67 7.21 7.60
CA GLY A 398 -20.01 6.33 8.57
C GLY A 398 -20.40 6.67 10.00
N ALA A 399 -20.87 5.66 10.74
CA ALA A 399 -21.09 5.74 12.17
C ALA A 399 -19.86 5.23 12.93
N HIS A 400 -19.42 6.00 13.93
CA HIS A 400 -18.34 5.67 14.86
C HIS A 400 -18.92 5.62 16.25
N PHE A 401 -18.83 4.50 16.95
CA PHE A 401 -19.34 4.39 18.31
C PHE A 401 -18.55 3.40 19.15
N GLY A 402 -18.56 3.60 20.45
CA GLY A 402 -17.91 2.71 21.41
C GLY A 402 -18.91 2.01 22.30
N GLU A 403 -18.77 0.70 22.50
CA GLU A 403 -19.56 -0.13 23.39
C GLU A 403 -18.72 -0.68 24.53
N ILE A 404 -19.24 -0.67 25.76
CA ILE A 404 -18.73 -1.46 26.89
C ILE A 404 -19.48 -2.79 26.87
N ILE A 405 -18.76 -3.90 26.69
CA ILE A 405 -19.37 -5.24 26.64
C ILE A 405 -19.21 -6.01 27.95
N TRP A 406 -18.28 -5.60 28.80
CA TRP A 406 -18.08 -6.11 30.14
C TRP A 406 -17.39 -5.04 31.01
N ALA A 407 -17.70 -4.99 32.28
CA ALA A 407 -16.99 -4.21 33.27
C ALA A 407 -17.01 -4.93 34.63
N GLN A 408 -15.92 -4.79 35.41
CA GLN A 408 -15.85 -5.35 36.76
C GLN A 408 -16.90 -4.69 37.66
N TYR A 409 -17.04 -3.38 37.56
CA TYR A 409 -18.09 -2.58 38.20
C TYR A 409 -18.91 -1.88 37.11
N ALA A 410 -20.18 -2.24 37.00
CA ALA A 410 -21.01 -1.78 35.89
C ALA A 410 -21.56 -0.35 36.07
N SER A 411 -21.43 0.24 37.28
CA SER A 411 -22.00 1.56 37.59
C SER A 411 -23.48 1.66 37.19
N ASN A 412 -23.89 2.74 36.56
CA ASN A 412 -25.23 2.98 36.02
C ASN A 412 -25.36 2.56 34.55
N SER A 413 -24.41 1.76 34.02
CA SER A 413 -24.43 1.27 32.63
C SER A 413 -25.28 0.01 32.46
N GLU A 414 -25.69 -0.24 31.23
CA GLU A 414 -26.24 -1.51 30.76
C GLU A 414 -25.23 -2.21 29.84
N ILE A 415 -25.40 -3.50 29.55
CA ILE A 415 -24.59 -4.22 28.60
C ILE A 415 -24.69 -3.55 27.22
N ARG A 416 -23.55 -3.37 26.56
CA ARG A 416 -23.40 -2.60 25.30
C ARG A 416 -23.75 -1.12 25.46
N HIS A 417 -23.46 -0.56 26.65
CA HIS A 417 -23.55 0.86 26.86
C HIS A 417 -22.66 1.61 25.84
N HIS A 418 -23.28 2.51 25.08
CA HIS A 418 -22.52 3.38 24.17
C HIS A 418 -21.90 4.52 24.98
N TYR A 419 -20.58 4.57 25.03
CA TYR A 419 -19.87 5.65 25.72
C TYR A 419 -19.52 6.82 24.82
N TYR A 420 -19.50 6.62 23.49
CA TYR A 420 -19.50 7.70 22.51
C TYR A 420 -20.25 7.29 21.25
N ASP A 421 -20.79 8.27 20.54
CA ASP A 421 -21.42 8.17 19.24
C ASP A 421 -21.00 9.36 18.37
N GLY A 422 -20.56 9.09 17.16
CA GLY A 422 -20.18 10.06 16.14
C GLY A 422 -20.60 9.59 14.76
N ASN A 423 -20.77 10.54 13.85
CA ASN A 423 -21.11 10.26 12.46
C ASN A 423 -20.29 11.14 11.54
N GLY A 424 -19.71 10.56 10.49
CA GLY A 424 -18.99 11.25 9.43
C GLY A 424 -19.69 11.09 8.07
N LYS A 425 -19.87 12.20 7.35
CA LYS A 425 -20.42 12.23 5.99
C LYS A 425 -19.46 12.94 5.06
N LYS A 426 -19.19 12.33 3.90
CA LYS A 426 -18.33 12.95 2.91
C LYS A 426 -18.94 12.86 1.53
N THR A 427 -18.89 13.98 0.80
CA THR A 427 -19.19 14.05 -0.62
C THR A 427 -17.94 14.40 -1.39
N ASP A 428 -17.71 13.76 -2.52
CA ASP A 428 -16.59 14.02 -3.41
C ASP A 428 -17.08 14.03 -4.85
N PHE A 429 -17.10 15.18 -5.47
CA PHE A 429 -17.50 15.34 -6.86
C PHE A 429 -16.36 15.93 -7.66
N ASN A 430 -15.98 15.29 -8.77
CA ASN A 430 -15.00 15.84 -9.67
C ASN A 430 -15.41 15.74 -11.13
N VAL A 431 -14.90 16.67 -11.91
CA VAL A 431 -15.01 16.70 -13.38
C VAL A 431 -13.61 16.95 -13.93
N PHE A 432 -13.23 16.21 -14.97
CA PHE A 432 -11.96 16.40 -15.63
C PHE A 432 -12.05 16.27 -17.15
N GLY A 433 -11.11 16.92 -17.82
CA GLY A 433 -10.84 16.75 -19.25
C GLY A 433 -9.34 16.56 -19.46
N LYS A 434 -8.98 15.47 -20.13
CA LYS A 434 -7.59 15.12 -20.43
C LYS A 434 -7.42 14.94 -21.94
N ALA A 435 -6.36 15.47 -22.52
CA ALA A 435 -6.07 15.33 -23.94
C ALA A 435 -4.58 15.09 -24.18
N THR A 436 -4.30 14.19 -25.10
CA THR A 436 -2.99 14.03 -25.72
C THR A 436 -3.10 14.37 -27.20
N TYR A 437 -2.29 15.33 -27.65
CA TYR A 437 -2.22 15.77 -29.02
C TYR A 437 -0.88 15.38 -29.65
N ARG A 438 -0.91 14.57 -30.69
CA ARG A 438 0.28 14.21 -31.47
C ARG A 438 0.54 15.30 -32.52
N LEU A 439 1.51 16.18 -32.24
CA LEU A 439 1.87 17.24 -33.14
C LEU A 439 2.52 16.70 -34.42
N ASN A 440 3.36 15.66 -34.30
CA ASN A 440 3.99 14.92 -35.38
C ASN A 440 4.47 13.55 -34.84
N SER A 441 5.28 12.81 -35.62
CA SER A 441 5.81 11.49 -35.21
C SER A 441 6.73 11.54 -33.97
N GLN A 442 7.33 12.72 -33.68
CA GLN A 442 8.28 12.89 -32.60
C GLN A 442 7.67 13.58 -31.37
N TRP A 443 6.78 14.56 -31.54
CA TRP A 443 6.27 15.39 -30.45
C TRP A 443 4.82 15.11 -30.13
N SER A 444 4.53 14.93 -28.83
CA SER A 444 3.19 14.85 -28.28
C SER A 444 3.03 15.83 -27.13
N LEU A 445 1.90 16.53 -27.08
CA LEU A 445 1.51 17.43 -26.00
C LEU A 445 0.44 16.77 -25.15
N TYR A 446 0.51 16.95 -23.85
CA TYR A 446 -0.44 16.45 -22.87
C TYR A 446 -0.99 17.58 -22.04
N GLY A 447 -2.31 17.59 -21.82
CA GLY A 447 -3.01 18.49 -20.90
C GLY A 447 -4.10 17.75 -20.16
N ASP A 448 -4.27 18.04 -18.86
CA ASP A 448 -5.27 17.42 -17.99
C ASP A 448 -5.72 18.45 -16.96
N LEU A 449 -7.00 18.76 -16.96
CA LEU A 449 -7.61 19.73 -16.06
C LEU A 449 -8.69 19.05 -15.24
N GLN A 450 -8.61 19.15 -13.93
CA GLN A 450 -9.60 18.63 -12.99
C GLN A 450 -10.05 19.73 -12.03
N VAL A 451 -11.37 19.78 -11.81
CA VAL A 451 -11.98 20.50 -10.69
C VAL A 451 -12.64 19.49 -9.77
N ARG A 452 -12.38 19.61 -8.47
CA ARG A 452 -12.89 18.71 -7.44
C ARG A 452 -13.56 19.50 -6.35
N PHE A 453 -14.74 19.05 -5.91
CA PHE A 453 -15.54 19.62 -4.83
C PHE A 453 -15.67 18.56 -3.74
N VAL A 454 -15.23 18.89 -2.53
CA VAL A 454 -15.27 17.98 -1.37
C VAL A 454 -16.06 18.66 -0.27
N GLY A 455 -17.10 17.99 0.23
CA GLY A 455 -17.78 18.36 1.46
C GLY A 455 -17.50 17.31 2.53
N TYR A 456 -17.09 17.72 3.71
CA TYR A 456 -16.89 16.83 4.86
C TYR A 456 -17.62 17.38 6.07
N LYS A 457 -18.46 16.55 6.67
CA LYS A 457 -19.22 16.87 7.87
C LYS A 457 -19.14 15.74 8.87
N THR A 458 -18.75 16.05 10.09
CA THR A 458 -18.80 15.12 11.21
C THR A 458 -19.44 15.77 12.42
N THR A 459 -20.17 14.98 13.21
CA THR A 459 -20.88 15.42 14.41
C THR A 459 -20.88 14.32 15.45
N GLY A 460 -20.94 14.68 16.72
CA GLY A 460 -21.03 13.77 17.85
C GLY A 460 -19.83 13.89 18.79
N LEU A 461 -19.38 12.76 19.33
CA LEU A 461 -18.23 12.67 20.21
C LEU A 461 -17.09 11.92 19.52
N SER A 462 -15.85 12.31 19.81
CA SER A 462 -14.68 11.47 19.53
C SER A 462 -14.65 10.26 20.47
N SER A 463 -13.70 9.35 20.22
CA SER A 463 -13.48 8.19 21.10
C SER A 463 -13.13 8.57 22.55
N ASP A 464 -12.57 9.77 22.76
CA ASP A 464 -12.21 10.32 24.06
C ASP A 464 -13.32 11.24 24.63
N ARG A 465 -14.53 11.11 24.07
CA ARG A 465 -15.74 11.85 24.45
C ARG A 465 -15.65 13.38 24.30
N ILE A 466 -14.72 13.85 23.48
CA ILE A 466 -14.61 15.28 23.15
C ILE A 466 -15.63 15.61 22.05
N PRO A 467 -16.43 16.71 22.22
CA PRO A 467 -17.31 17.15 21.16
C PRO A 467 -16.55 17.42 19.84
N PHE A 468 -16.97 16.71 18.78
CA PHE A 468 -16.30 16.72 17.49
C PHE A 468 -17.27 17.13 16.40
N ASN A 469 -17.19 18.41 15.97
CA ASN A 469 -18.09 18.97 14.97
C ASN A 469 -17.27 19.71 13.92
N VAL A 470 -17.27 19.19 12.69
CA VAL A 470 -16.62 19.78 11.52
C VAL A 470 -17.64 19.91 10.40
N ASP A 471 -17.62 21.01 9.64
CA ASP A 471 -18.43 21.22 8.44
C ASP A 471 -17.60 22.03 7.44
N GLU A 472 -16.83 21.30 6.61
CA GLU A 472 -15.84 21.86 5.70
C GLU A 472 -16.17 21.59 4.25
N ASN A 473 -15.93 22.59 3.41
CA ASN A 473 -16.15 22.50 1.96
C ASN A 473 -14.92 23.01 1.21
N TYR A 474 -14.41 22.19 0.29
CA TYR A 474 -13.24 22.51 -0.50
C TYR A 474 -13.55 22.52 -1.99
N THR A 475 -12.90 23.43 -2.70
CA THR A 475 -12.88 23.45 -4.17
C THR A 475 -11.43 23.43 -4.62
N PHE A 476 -11.03 22.37 -5.29
CA PHE A 476 -9.66 22.16 -5.75
C PHE A 476 -9.58 22.25 -7.27
N PHE A 477 -8.56 22.95 -7.77
CA PHE A 477 -8.20 22.97 -9.19
C PHE A 477 -6.82 22.30 -9.37
N ASN A 478 -6.80 21.22 -10.14
CA ASN A 478 -5.65 20.34 -10.33
C ASN A 478 -5.23 20.30 -11.82
N PRO A 479 -4.56 21.35 -12.32
CA PRO A 479 -4.04 21.38 -13.69
C PRO A 479 -2.79 20.50 -13.82
N LYS A 480 -2.68 19.83 -14.99
CA LYS A 480 -1.49 19.04 -15.35
C LYS A 480 -1.17 19.28 -16.82
N ALA A 481 0.10 19.30 -17.15
CA ALA A 481 0.58 19.47 -18.51
C ALA A 481 1.87 18.66 -18.72
N GLY A 482 2.13 18.27 -19.95
CA GLY A 482 3.35 17.56 -20.28
C GLY A 482 3.67 17.58 -21.77
N VAL A 483 4.91 17.24 -22.07
CA VAL A 483 5.40 17.07 -23.42
C VAL A 483 6.22 15.80 -23.50
N SER A 484 6.04 15.02 -24.56
CA SER A 484 6.84 13.84 -24.87
C SER A 484 7.53 14.04 -26.21
N TYR A 485 8.82 13.63 -26.26
CA TYR A 485 9.64 13.67 -27.45
C TYR A 485 10.22 12.30 -27.76
N ASN A 486 9.80 11.70 -28.86
CA ASN A 486 10.34 10.46 -29.40
C ASN A 486 11.54 10.81 -30.31
N LEU A 487 12.75 10.65 -29.81
CA LEU A 487 13.96 10.83 -30.62
C LEU A 487 14.02 9.81 -31.77
N ASN A 488 13.64 8.57 -31.46
CA ASN A 488 13.47 7.44 -32.38
C ASN A 488 12.53 6.40 -31.75
N SER A 489 12.37 5.24 -32.38
CA SER A 489 11.52 4.14 -31.86
C SER A 489 11.90 3.64 -30.47
N ASN A 490 13.17 3.81 -30.08
CA ASN A 490 13.74 3.25 -28.86
C ASN A 490 13.91 4.27 -27.74
N ASN A 491 13.87 5.57 -28.04
CA ASN A 491 14.14 6.62 -27.06
C ASN A 491 13.00 7.62 -26.98
N ASN A 492 12.40 7.73 -25.80
CA ASN A 492 11.36 8.69 -25.46
C ASN A 492 11.83 9.57 -24.29
N PHE A 493 11.75 10.87 -24.43
CA PHE A 493 11.95 11.86 -23.38
C PHE A 493 10.61 12.50 -23.03
N TYR A 494 10.41 12.87 -21.79
CA TYR A 494 9.23 13.61 -21.38
C TYR A 494 9.53 14.61 -20.28
N PHE A 495 8.73 15.65 -20.23
CA PHE A 495 8.65 16.59 -19.12
C PHE A 495 7.18 16.76 -18.76
N SER A 496 6.87 16.77 -17.45
CA SER A 496 5.53 17.03 -16.97
C SER A 496 5.52 17.93 -15.74
N TYR A 497 4.43 18.64 -15.60
CA TYR A 497 4.02 19.37 -14.41
C TYR A 497 2.62 18.92 -14.02
N ALA A 498 2.41 18.70 -12.72
CA ALA A 498 1.11 18.37 -12.17
C ALA A 498 0.88 19.07 -10.83
N ARG A 499 -0.35 19.56 -10.62
CA ARG A 499 -0.79 20.01 -9.30
C ARG A 499 -1.86 19.05 -8.77
N ALA A 500 -1.77 18.76 -7.47
CA ALA A 500 -2.82 18.09 -6.71
C ALA A 500 -3.06 18.82 -5.40
N ASN A 501 -4.31 18.77 -4.94
CA ASN A 501 -4.72 19.25 -3.63
C ASN A 501 -5.43 18.12 -2.89
N ARG A 502 -5.32 18.10 -1.56
CA ARG A 502 -5.94 17.09 -0.71
C ARG A 502 -6.46 17.73 0.58
N GLU A 503 -7.66 17.36 0.96
CA GLU A 503 -8.28 17.70 2.23
C GLU A 503 -7.61 16.94 3.39
N PRO A 504 -7.69 17.45 4.64
CA PRO A 504 -7.37 16.72 5.85
C PRO A 504 -8.30 15.49 6.01
N ASN A 505 -7.84 14.48 6.74
CA ASN A 505 -8.64 13.33 7.10
C ASN A 505 -9.34 13.53 8.47
N ARG A 506 -10.12 12.55 8.93
CA ARG A 506 -10.81 12.58 10.20
C ARG A 506 -9.85 12.82 11.36
N ASP A 507 -8.75 12.04 11.46
CA ASP A 507 -7.80 12.10 12.56
C ASP A 507 -7.11 13.46 12.63
N ASP A 508 -6.84 14.11 11.48
CA ASP A 508 -6.28 15.47 11.45
C ASP A 508 -7.19 16.48 12.14
N PHE A 509 -8.52 16.39 11.89
CA PHE A 509 -9.50 17.27 12.49
C PHE A 509 -9.76 16.96 13.96
N GLU A 510 -9.73 15.69 14.37
CA GLU A 510 -9.86 15.30 15.78
C GLU A 510 -8.75 15.94 16.63
N ASN A 511 -7.54 15.96 16.10
CA ASN A 511 -6.37 16.53 16.78
C ASN A 511 -6.22 18.06 16.59
N ASN A 512 -6.68 18.61 15.46
CA ASN A 512 -6.55 20.04 15.17
C ASN A 512 -7.67 20.51 14.22
N GLN A 513 -8.70 21.12 14.76
CA GLN A 513 -9.84 21.65 13.97
C GLN A 513 -9.47 22.82 13.03
N THR A 514 -8.25 23.37 13.11
CA THR A 514 -7.77 24.47 12.25
C THR A 514 -6.84 23.98 11.13
N VAL A 515 -6.74 22.67 10.95
CA VAL A 515 -5.90 22.04 9.92
C VAL A 515 -6.30 22.47 8.50
N LYS A 516 -5.31 22.66 7.64
CA LYS A 516 -5.49 23.15 6.28
C LYS A 516 -5.28 22.02 5.25
N PRO A 517 -5.91 22.13 4.06
CA PRO A 517 -5.64 21.20 2.97
C PRO A 517 -4.20 21.33 2.47
N GLU A 518 -3.65 20.22 2.02
CA GLU A 518 -2.32 20.14 1.41
C GLU A 518 -2.36 20.47 -0.09
N GLN A 519 -1.27 21.05 -0.59
CA GLN A 519 -1.06 21.25 -2.01
C GLN A 519 0.30 20.72 -2.45
N LEU A 520 0.32 19.98 -3.54
CA LEU A 520 1.52 19.45 -4.19
C LEU A 520 1.65 20.02 -5.60
N ASN A 521 2.85 20.50 -5.94
CA ASN A 521 3.28 20.80 -7.31
C ASN A 521 4.43 19.85 -7.65
N ASP A 522 4.24 19.01 -8.66
CA ASP A 522 5.14 17.94 -9.07
C ASP A 522 5.70 18.22 -10.48
N PHE A 523 7.01 18.23 -10.59
CA PHE A 523 7.75 18.40 -11.84
C PHE A 523 8.54 17.14 -12.10
N GLU A 524 8.39 16.55 -13.29
CA GLU A 524 9.10 15.34 -13.66
C GLU A 524 9.79 15.49 -15.02
N LEU A 525 11.01 14.96 -15.11
CA LEU A 525 11.78 14.86 -16.35
C LEU A 525 12.25 13.43 -16.51
N GLY A 526 11.81 12.75 -17.57
CA GLY A 526 12.11 11.35 -17.78
C GLY A 526 12.72 11.03 -19.13
N TRP A 527 13.49 9.94 -19.15
CA TRP A 527 14.02 9.28 -20.32
C TRP A 527 13.72 7.80 -20.26
N ARG A 528 13.10 7.28 -21.31
CA ARG A 528 12.82 5.85 -21.50
C ARG A 528 13.56 5.34 -22.70
N HIS A 529 14.33 4.27 -22.50
CA HIS A 529 14.97 3.53 -23.56
C HIS A 529 14.45 2.11 -23.59
N LEU A 530 14.02 1.65 -24.75
CA LEU A 530 13.52 0.29 -24.96
C LEU A 530 14.22 -0.34 -26.15
N GLN A 531 14.84 -1.49 -25.91
CA GLN A 531 15.45 -2.34 -26.91
C GLN A 531 15.13 -3.81 -26.53
N GLU A 532 15.23 -4.76 -27.45
CA GLU A 532 14.85 -6.16 -27.21
C GLU A 532 15.48 -6.78 -25.96
N THR A 533 16.77 -6.57 -25.75
CA THR A 533 17.53 -7.13 -24.63
C THR A 533 17.76 -6.16 -23.47
N PHE A 534 17.36 -4.90 -23.62
CA PHE A 534 17.67 -3.86 -22.66
C PHE A 534 16.55 -2.83 -22.57
N ARG A 535 16.05 -2.63 -21.35
CA ARG A 535 15.12 -1.54 -20.99
C ARG A 535 15.78 -0.67 -19.92
N PHE A 536 15.68 0.65 -20.09
CA PHE A 536 16.23 1.60 -19.15
C PHE A 536 15.27 2.79 -19.01
N ASN A 537 14.92 3.14 -17.76
CA ASN A 537 14.10 4.28 -17.42
C ASN A 537 14.82 5.14 -16.39
N VAL A 538 14.91 6.43 -16.64
CA VAL A 538 15.40 7.43 -15.69
C VAL A 538 14.32 8.47 -15.50
N ASN A 539 14.06 8.85 -14.26
CA ASN A 539 13.14 9.93 -13.93
C ASN A 539 13.73 10.82 -12.83
N ALA A 540 13.86 12.10 -13.10
CA ALA A 540 14.13 13.12 -12.09
C ALA A 540 12.80 13.78 -11.70
N TYR A 541 12.55 13.93 -10.40
CA TYR A 541 11.33 14.53 -9.88
C TYR A 541 11.63 15.64 -8.87
N TYR A 542 10.77 16.66 -8.83
CA TYR A 542 10.79 17.72 -7.84
C TYR A 542 9.38 18.03 -7.37
N MET A 543 9.03 17.52 -6.19
CA MET A 543 7.72 17.62 -5.55
C MET A 543 7.76 18.72 -4.50
N LEU A 544 7.03 19.80 -4.74
CA LEU A 544 6.93 20.97 -3.84
C LEU A 544 5.60 20.98 -3.12
N TYR A 545 5.64 20.92 -1.80
CA TYR A 545 4.46 20.95 -0.95
C TYR A 545 4.25 22.33 -0.32
N ASN A 546 2.99 22.72 -0.23
CA ASN A 546 2.51 23.76 0.65
C ASN A 546 1.54 23.15 1.65
N GLU A 547 1.67 23.52 2.93
CA GLU A 547 0.86 23.02 4.02
C GLU A 547 0.84 21.49 4.12
N GLN A 548 1.99 20.82 3.86
CA GLN A 548 2.07 19.36 3.99
C GLN A 548 1.74 18.94 5.42
N LEU A 549 0.87 17.92 5.56
CA LEU A 549 0.57 17.31 6.84
C LEU A 549 1.69 16.35 7.24
N VAL A 550 2.42 16.68 8.27
CA VAL A 550 3.58 15.95 8.79
C VAL A 550 3.36 15.58 10.24
N LEU A 551 4.05 14.54 10.71
CA LEU A 551 3.97 14.09 12.10
C LEU A 551 4.49 15.16 13.05
N THR A 552 3.73 15.46 14.13
CA THR A 552 4.14 16.43 15.15
C THR A 552 5.15 15.88 16.14
N GLY A 553 5.21 14.55 16.26
CA GLY A 553 5.87 13.88 17.34
C GLY A 553 4.95 13.64 18.55
N ASN A 554 3.64 13.90 18.43
CA ASN A 554 2.64 13.55 19.44
C ASN A 554 1.82 12.35 18.96
N ILE A 555 1.21 11.65 19.91
CA ILE A 555 0.20 10.61 19.67
C ILE A 555 -1.13 11.08 20.25
N ASP A 556 -2.23 10.62 19.65
CA ASP A 556 -3.58 10.86 20.17
C ASP A 556 -3.92 9.86 21.31
N GLY A 557 -5.10 10.00 21.91
CA GLY A 557 -5.57 9.14 23.00
C GLY A 557 -5.72 7.64 22.65
N VAL A 558 -5.46 7.25 21.39
CA VAL A 558 -5.45 5.86 20.93
C VAL A 558 -4.10 5.42 20.34
N GLY A 559 -3.07 6.26 20.46
CA GLY A 559 -1.71 5.98 20.02
C GLY A 559 -1.45 6.28 18.54
N ASN A 560 -2.37 6.92 17.80
CA ASN A 560 -2.10 7.33 16.43
C ASN A 560 -1.21 8.57 16.40
N PRO A 561 -0.21 8.62 15.50
CA PRO A 561 0.64 9.80 15.36
C PRO A 561 -0.14 11.02 14.88
N VAL A 562 -0.10 12.09 15.66
CA VAL A 562 -0.75 13.37 15.34
C VAL A 562 0.00 14.10 14.23
N ARG A 563 -0.74 14.74 13.32
CA ARG A 563 -0.18 15.53 12.22
C ARG A 563 -0.56 17.00 12.32
N THR A 564 0.29 17.84 11.75
CA THR A 564 0.03 19.27 11.57
C THR A 564 0.61 19.76 10.24
N ASN A 565 0.17 20.94 9.79
CA ASN A 565 0.70 21.55 8.59
C ASN A 565 2.13 22.07 8.82
N SER A 566 3.10 21.58 8.04
CA SER A 566 4.52 21.98 8.14
C SER A 566 4.86 23.24 7.32
N GLY A 567 3.87 23.91 6.73
CA GLY A 567 4.13 24.98 5.77
C GLY A 567 4.73 24.46 4.47
N LYS A 568 5.99 24.74 4.20
CA LYS A 568 6.65 24.36 2.93
C LYS A 568 7.64 23.24 3.11
N SER A 569 7.53 22.22 2.27
CA SER A 569 8.46 21.10 2.19
C SER A 569 8.75 20.72 0.75
N TYR A 570 9.70 19.82 0.52
CA TYR A 570 9.99 19.31 -0.82
C TYR A 570 10.60 17.91 -0.79
N ARG A 571 10.39 17.20 -1.90
CA ARG A 571 11.06 15.96 -2.27
C ARG A 571 11.73 16.16 -3.62
N LEU A 572 13.04 15.90 -3.71
CA LEU A 572 13.81 15.97 -4.95
C LEU A 572 14.55 14.66 -5.11
N GLY A 573 14.41 13.99 -6.24
CA GLY A 573 15.07 12.72 -6.44
C GLY A 573 15.30 12.33 -7.89
N LEU A 574 16.13 11.29 -8.04
CA LEU A 574 16.44 10.60 -9.29
C LEU A 574 16.12 9.12 -9.11
N GLU A 575 15.23 8.61 -9.94
CA GLU A 575 14.91 7.19 -10.05
C GLU A 575 15.56 6.60 -11.31
N VAL A 576 16.18 5.44 -11.16
CA VAL A 576 16.75 4.67 -12.27
C VAL A 576 16.21 3.25 -12.18
N GLU A 577 15.72 2.73 -13.29
CA GLU A 577 15.23 1.36 -13.43
C GLU A 577 15.82 0.78 -14.72
N ALA A 578 16.36 -0.43 -14.65
CA ALA A 578 16.85 -1.16 -15.82
C ALA A 578 16.36 -2.61 -15.79
N ALA A 579 16.22 -3.20 -16.97
CA ALA A 579 16.07 -4.64 -17.14
C ALA A 579 16.95 -5.08 -18.31
N VAL A 580 17.86 -6.01 -18.05
CA VAL A 580 18.88 -6.47 -18.99
C VAL A 580 18.81 -7.98 -19.12
N ALA A 581 18.52 -8.49 -20.31
CA ALA A 581 18.71 -9.90 -20.63
C ALA A 581 20.19 -10.11 -20.99
N ILE A 582 20.95 -10.74 -20.09
CA ILE A 582 22.38 -11.05 -20.31
C ILE A 582 22.51 -12.25 -21.22
N THR A 583 21.63 -13.24 -21.04
CA THR A 583 21.44 -14.39 -21.92
C THR A 583 19.95 -14.69 -22.01
N ASP A 584 19.54 -15.63 -22.87
CA ASP A 584 18.15 -16.09 -22.95
C ASP A 584 17.63 -16.70 -21.64
N GLN A 585 18.53 -17.12 -20.74
CA GLN A 585 18.20 -17.76 -19.48
C GLN A 585 18.43 -16.85 -18.27
N PHE A 586 19.19 -15.77 -18.40
CA PHE A 586 19.59 -14.94 -17.27
C PHE A 586 19.36 -13.46 -17.52
N SER A 587 18.60 -12.82 -16.62
CA SER A 587 18.35 -11.38 -16.64
C SER A 587 18.62 -10.74 -15.28
N VAL A 588 18.92 -9.43 -15.32
CA VAL A 588 19.19 -8.59 -14.16
C VAL A 588 18.27 -7.37 -14.24
N GLN A 589 17.58 -7.06 -13.14
CA GLN A 589 16.58 -5.99 -13.09
C GLN A 589 16.85 -5.07 -11.89
N PRO A 590 17.90 -4.24 -11.95
CA PRO A 590 18.21 -3.29 -10.90
C PRO A 590 17.33 -2.05 -10.96
N ASN A 591 17.05 -1.47 -9.80
CA ASN A 591 16.54 -0.12 -9.69
C ASN A 591 17.10 0.56 -8.44
N PHE A 592 17.18 1.89 -8.49
CA PHE A 592 17.53 2.68 -7.33
C PHE A 592 16.90 4.07 -7.38
N THR A 593 16.77 4.67 -6.22
CA THR A 593 16.32 6.04 -6.02
C THR A 593 17.29 6.76 -5.11
N LEU A 594 17.77 7.90 -5.56
CA LEU A 594 18.51 8.88 -4.76
C LEU A 594 17.60 10.09 -4.53
N SER A 595 17.42 10.50 -3.27
CA SER A 595 16.52 11.61 -2.97
C SER A 595 17.00 12.47 -1.80
N THR A 596 16.49 13.70 -1.73
CA THR A 596 16.52 14.56 -0.56
C THR A 596 15.12 15.08 -0.27
N ASN A 597 14.66 14.86 0.97
CA ASN A 597 13.29 15.07 1.38
C ASN A 597 13.32 15.94 2.65
N LYS A 598 12.88 17.21 2.53
CA LYS A 598 13.09 18.19 3.61
C LYS A 598 11.85 19.04 3.88
N ASN A 599 11.54 19.24 5.15
CA ASN A 599 10.79 20.38 5.62
C ASN A 599 11.71 21.62 5.48
N LYS A 600 11.17 22.75 5.05
CA LYS A 600 11.96 23.99 4.92
C LYS A 600 12.17 24.69 6.25
N GLU A 601 11.23 24.53 7.14
CA GLU A 601 11.22 25.07 8.50
C GLU A 601 10.37 24.16 9.37
N THR A 602 10.89 23.80 10.53
CA THR A 602 10.21 22.96 11.53
C THR A 602 10.23 23.66 12.86
N ILE A 603 9.04 23.95 13.38
CA ILE A 603 8.85 24.59 14.69
C ILE A 603 8.17 23.56 15.59
N VAL A 604 8.75 23.30 16.75
CA VAL A 604 8.25 22.35 17.74
C VAL A 604 8.14 23.00 19.11
N SER A 605 7.29 22.46 19.98
CA SER A 605 7.38 22.74 21.42
C SER A 605 8.52 21.92 21.99
N GLN A 606 9.43 22.56 22.68
CA GLN A 606 10.54 21.92 23.35
C GLN A 606 10.80 22.66 24.69
N ASP A 607 10.75 21.93 25.80
CA ASP A 607 10.95 22.42 27.15
C ASP A 607 10.04 23.63 27.45
N GLY A 608 8.77 23.55 27.02
CA GLY A 608 7.76 24.59 27.22
C GLY A 608 7.92 25.82 26.31
N ALA A 609 8.84 25.82 25.36
CA ALA A 609 9.08 26.93 24.43
C ALA A 609 9.00 26.50 22.97
N LEU A 610 8.53 27.39 22.09
CA LEU A 610 8.57 27.13 20.64
C LEU A 610 10.02 27.27 20.14
N THR A 611 10.57 26.20 19.65
CA THR A 611 11.93 26.11 19.12
C THR A 611 11.89 25.89 17.59
N ASN A 612 12.62 26.71 16.85
CA ASN A 612 12.77 26.55 15.42
C ASN A 612 14.00 25.69 15.12
N LEU A 613 13.78 24.46 14.66
CA LEU A 613 14.83 23.51 14.28
C LEU A 613 15.41 23.80 12.89
N GLY A 614 14.83 24.78 12.15
CA GLY A 614 15.21 25.05 10.77
C GLY A 614 14.79 23.94 9.81
N LYS A 615 15.74 23.52 8.96
CA LYS A 615 15.47 22.55 7.91
C LYS A 615 15.72 21.13 8.41
N THR A 616 14.67 20.30 8.44
CA THR A 616 14.71 18.89 8.91
C THR A 616 14.35 17.89 7.81
N ASN A 617 14.61 16.60 8.05
CA ASN A 617 14.16 15.51 7.18
C ASN A 617 12.64 15.30 7.31
N ILE A 618 12.00 14.92 6.21
CA ILE A 618 10.60 14.44 6.26
C ILE A 618 10.63 12.99 6.74
N SER A 619 9.72 12.66 7.67
CA SER A 619 9.59 11.31 8.24
C SER A 619 9.46 10.24 7.15
N PHE A 620 9.99 9.04 7.43
CA PHE A 620 9.95 7.85 6.59
C PHE A 620 10.39 8.07 5.13
N SER A 621 11.37 8.93 4.93
CA SER A 621 11.83 9.35 3.60
C SER A 621 13.34 9.13 3.45
N PRO A 622 13.77 7.86 3.28
CA PRO A 622 15.20 7.54 3.13
C PRO A 622 15.80 8.21 1.90
N SER A 623 17.05 8.63 2.01
CA SER A 623 17.76 9.29 0.91
C SER A 623 18.17 8.33 -0.21
N PHE A 624 18.27 7.05 0.10
CA PHE A 624 18.64 5.99 -0.86
C PHE A 624 17.80 4.75 -0.66
N VAL A 625 17.17 4.28 -1.75
CA VAL A 625 16.45 3.01 -1.82
C VAL A 625 16.91 2.30 -3.09
N ALA A 626 17.25 1.03 -2.99
CA ALA A 626 17.63 0.22 -4.15
C ALA A 626 17.00 -1.17 -4.08
N ALA A 627 16.71 -1.74 -5.24
CA ALA A 627 16.29 -3.12 -5.37
C ALA A 627 16.91 -3.75 -6.63
N ASN A 628 17.03 -5.07 -6.62
CA ASN A 628 17.48 -5.83 -7.77
C ASN A 628 16.81 -7.20 -7.81
N ALA A 629 16.47 -7.68 -9.00
CA ALA A 629 16.08 -9.06 -9.24
C ALA A 629 17.10 -9.70 -10.20
N LEU A 630 17.73 -10.78 -9.74
CA LEU A 630 18.50 -11.70 -10.58
C LEU A 630 17.59 -12.85 -10.94
N VAL A 631 17.24 -12.99 -12.21
CA VAL A 631 16.29 -14.03 -12.68
C VAL A 631 17.01 -15.01 -13.56
N TYR A 632 16.94 -16.29 -13.19
CA TYR A 632 17.54 -17.39 -13.94
C TYR A 632 16.49 -18.43 -14.31
N SER A 633 16.32 -18.67 -15.60
CA SER A 633 15.35 -19.62 -16.18
C SER A 633 16.10 -20.68 -17.01
N PRO A 634 16.71 -21.70 -16.36
CA PRO A 634 17.58 -22.69 -17.03
C PRO A 634 16.85 -23.61 -18.00
N ILE A 635 15.58 -23.91 -17.73
CA ILE A 635 14.72 -24.77 -18.54
C ILE A 635 13.30 -24.17 -18.55
N ASN A 636 12.49 -24.58 -19.52
CA ASN A 636 11.10 -24.15 -19.59
C ASN A 636 10.33 -24.48 -18.31
N GLY A 637 9.58 -23.51 -17.82
CA GLY A 637 8.77 -23.62 -16.61
C GLY A 637 9.52 -23.38 -15.31
N LEU A 638 10.87 -23.49 -15.24
CA LEU A 638 11.64 -23.24 -14.03
C LEU A 638 12.22 -21.82 -14.01
N GLN A 639 11.94 -21.09 -12.95
CA GLN A 639 12.52 -19.79 -12.68
C GLN A 639 13.05 -19.74 -11.25
N VAL A 640 14.28 -19.25 -11.09
CA VAL A 640 14.93 -18.94 -9.82
C VAL A 640 15.21 -17.46 -9.80
N SER A 641 14.73 -16.76 -8.77
CA SER A 641 14.89 -15.31 -8.63
C SER A 641 15.50 -14.97 -7.28
N LEU A 642 16.64 -14.30 -7.27
CA LEU A 642 17.19 -13.66 -6.08
C LEU A 642 16.77 -12.19 -6.09
N LEU A 643 15.96 -11.81 -5.13
CA LEU A 643 15.39 -10.49 -4.99
C LEU A 643 16.11 -9.79 -3.82
N SER A 644 16.73 -8.65 -4.07
CA SER A 644 17.48 -7.93 -3.05
C SER A 644 16.95 -6.51 -2.89
N LYS A 645 16.91 -6.01 -1.65
CA LYS A 645 16.41 -4.69 -1.29
C LYS A 645 17.35 -4.03 -0.31
N TYR A 646 17.70 -2.77 -0.58
CA TYR A 646 18.38 -1.88 0.35
C TYR A 646 17.51 -0.66 0.62
N VAL A 647 17.36 -0.30 1.90
CA VAL A 647 16.73 0.93 2.35
C VAL A 647 17.72 1.65 3.25
N GLY A 648 17.99 2.92 2.94
CA GLY A 648 18.86 3.77 3.74
C GLY A 648 18.24 4.18 5.06
N GLU A 649 19.02 4.82 5.92
CA GLU A 649 18.54 5.39 7.18
C GLU A 649 17.37 6.34 6.94
N GLN A 650 16.42 6.37 7.89
CA GLN A 650 15.26 7.25 7.86
C GLN A 650 14.83 7.62 9.26
N TYR A 651 14.07 8.71 9.40
CA TYR A 651 13.53 9.15 10.66
C TYR A 651 12.03 8.83 10.73
N MET A 652 11.53 8.44 11.91
CA MET A 652 10.09 8.24 12.16
C MET A 652 9.36 9.56 12.39
N GLY A 653 10.07 10.56 12.95
CA GLY A 653 9.59 11.93 13.15
C GLY A 653 10.17 12.94 12.15
N ASN A 654 9.82 14.20 12.31
CA ASN A 654 10.29 15.33 11.48
C ASN A 654 11.27 16.24 12.22
N THR A 655 11.81 15.82 13.36
CA THR A 655 12.68 16.62 14.24
C THR A 655 14.17 16.33 14.07
N ASP A 656 14.53 15.34 13.25
CA ASP A 656 15.89 14.79 13.11
C ASP A 656 16.48 14.25 14.43
N SER A 657 15.62 13.89 15.40
CA SER A 657 16.06 13.24 16.64
C SER A 657 16.66 11.87 16.36
N GLU A 658 17.82 11.59 16.98
CA GLU A 658 18.47 10.28 16.89
C GLU A 658 17.59 9.14 17.44
N LYS A 659 16.69 9.44 18.40
CA LYS A 659 15.72 8.48 18.96
C LYS A 659 14.64 8.07 17.94
N SER A 660 14.34 8.95 16.98
CA SER A 660 13.39 8.70 15.90
C SER A 660 14.00 8.01 14.70
N LYS A 661 15.30 7.66 14.74
CA LYS A 661 16.03 7.15 13.59
C LYS A 661 15.89 5.63 13.48
N LEU A 662 15.59 5.15 12.28
CA LEU A 662 15.67 3.75 11.87
C LEU A 662 16.94 3.53 11.06
N ASP A 663 17.69 2.48 11.41
CA ASP A 663 18.91 2.09 10.71
C ASP A 663 18.63 1.61 9.29
N SER A 664 19.63 1.74 8.42
CA SER A 664 19.59 1.14 7.09
C SER A 664 19.62 -0.38 7.14
N TYR A 665 18.99 -1.03 6.17
CA TYR A 665 18.99 -2.48 6.07
C TYR A 665 19.15 -2.98 4.64
N PHE A 666 19.68 -4.20 4.52
CA PHE A 666 19.80 -4.94 3.27
C PHE A 666 19.24 -6.34 3.45
N VAL A 667 18.19 -6.67 2.70
CA VAL A 667 17.56 -7.99 2.75
C VAL A 667 17.53 -8.62 1.36
N SER A 668 17.55 -9.94 1.32
CA SER A 668 17.43 -10.71 0.08
C SER A 668 16.49 -11.87 0.26
N ASP A 669 15.62 -12.08 -0.73
CA ASP A 669 14.66 -13.16 -0.79
C ASP A 669 14.98 -14.08 -1.98
N LEU A 670 14.85 -15.38 -1.77
CA LEU A 670 15.01 -16.37 -2.84
C LEU A 670 13.63 -16.94 -3.22
N ASN A 671 13.21 -16.70 -4.45
CA ASN A 671 11.99 -17.26 -5.01
C ASN A 671 12.32 -18.31 -6.08
N VAL A 672 11.69 -19.46 -5.99
CA VAL A 672 11.79 -20.54 -6.98
C VAL A 672 10.39 -20.92 -7.43
N SER A 673 10.11 -20.89 -8.71
CA SER A 673 8.85 -21.35 -9.30
C SER A 673 9.12 -22.37 -10.41
N TYR A 674 8.32 -23.45 -10.42
CA TYR A 674 8.41 -24.47 -11.45
C TYR A 674 7.02 -24.89 -11.91
N GLU A 675 6.68 -24.59 -13.16
CA GLU A 675 5.44 -25.02 -13.77
C GLU A 675 5.65 -26.30 -14.59
N LEU A 676 5.04 -27.37 -14.10
CA LEU A 676 4.98 -28.68 -14.76
C LEU A 676 3.75 -28.71 -15.67
N ILE A 677 3.95 -28.66 -16.98
CA ILE A 677 2.87 -28.69 -17.98
C ILE A 677 2.68 -30.12 -18.46
N PHE A 678 1.45 -30.66 -18.33
CA PHE A 678 1.09 -32.00 -18.76
C PHE A 678 0.54 -31.95 -20.16
N SER A 679 1.33 -32.48 -21.10
CA SER A 679 1.07 -32.72 -22.51
C SER A 679 0.10 -31.81 -23.29
N GLN A 680 0.60 -31.25 -24.36
CA GLN A 680 -0.18 -30.56 -25.40
C GLN A 680 -0.50 -31.50 -26.62
N ASP A 681 -0.20 -32.79 -26.53
CA ASP A 681 -0.50 -33.72 -27.64
C ASP A 681 -1.99 -33.89 -27.82
N ASN A 682 -2.43 -33.77 -29.07
CA ASN A 682 -3.84 -33.66 -29.48
C ASN A 682 -4.73 -34.85 -29.13
N GLU A 683 -4.20 -35.95 -28.58
CA GLU A 683 -4.95 -37.18 -28.32
C GLU A 683 -5.36 -37.39 -26.84
N SER A 684 -4.72 -36.74 -25.86
CA SER A 684 -5.14 -36.82 -24.45
C SER A 684 -5.22 -35.44 -23.85
N LYS A 685 -6.44 -35.01 -23.48
CA LYS A 685 -6.65 -33.82 -22.68
C LYS A 685 -6.53 -34.20 -21.20
N PRO A 686 -5.40 -33.99 -20.53
CA PRO A 686 -5.27 -34.34 -19.13
C PRO A 686 -6.23 -33.46 -18.30
N PHE A 687 -6.84 -34.05 -17.27
CA PHE A 687 -7.74 -33.36 -16.37
C PHE A 687 -7.01 -32.22 -15.64
N VAL A 688 -5.75 -32.42 -15.23
CA VAL A 688 -4.86 -31.37 -14.71
C VAL A 688 -3.96 -30.92 -15.87
N LYS A 689 -4.04 -29.64 -16.25
CA LYS A 689 -3.25 -29.04 -17.33
C LYS A 689 -1.82 -28.73 -16.91
N SER A 690 -1.66 -28.16 -15.72
CA SER A 690 -0.33 -27.88 -15.15
C SER A 690 -0.37 -27.87 -13.63
N ILE A 691 0.82 -28.00 -13.03
CA ILE A 691 1.07 -27.77 -11.60
C ILE A 691 2.17 -26.73 -11.48
N LEU A 692 1.86 -25.58 -10.87
CA LEU A 692 2.84 -24.58 -10.50
C LEU A 692 3.30 -24.83 -9.05
N LEU A 693 4.56 -25.17 -8.87
CA LEU A 693 5.22 -25.26 -7.56
C LEU A 693 5.97 -23.96 -7.30
N THR A 694 5.81 -23.39 -6.10
CA THR A 694 6.46 -22.15 -5.72
C THR A 694 7.07 -22.29 -4.34
N GLY A 695 8.32 -21.83 -4.18
CA GLY A 695 9.01 -21.69 -2.92
C GLY A 695 9.57 -20.29 -2.77
N LEU A 696 9.43 -19.73 -1.58
CA LEU A 696 9.95 -18.41 -1.21
C LEU A 696 10.67 -18.53 0.13
N VAL A 697 11.93 -18.09 0.17
CA VAL A 697 12.69 -17.89 1.40
C VAL A 697 12.90 -16.40 1.56
N ASN A 698 12.23 -15.81 2.52
CA ASN A 698 12.38 -14.39 2.86
C ASN A 698 13.58 -14.20 3.77
N ASN A 699 14.24 -13.06 3.66
CA ASN A 699 15.38 -12.68 4.48
C ASN A 699 16.45 -13.79 4.56
N LEU A 700 16.93 -14.19 3.39
CA LEU A 700 17.84 -15.33 3.21
C LEU A 700 19.11 -15.27 4.11
N PHE A 701 19.58 -14.06 4.41
CA PHE A 701 20.80 -13.84 5.19
C PHE A 701 20.56 -13.56 6.67
N ASN A 702 19.31 -13.72 7.15
CA ASN A 702 18.93 -13.59 8.55
C ASN A 702 19.21 -12.21 9.15
N GLU A 703 18.99 -11.15 8.39
CA GLU A 703 19.16 -9.78 8.86
C GLU A 703 18.11 -9.42 9.92
N LYS A 704 18.53 -8.80 11.02
CA LYS A 704 17.63 -8.27 12.04
C LYS A 704 17.41 -6.79 11.76
N TYR A 705 16.24 -6.42 11.22
CA TYR A 705 15.94 -5.06 10.83
C TYR A 705 14.57 -4.60 11.32
N ILE A 706 14.36 -3.29 11.22
CA ILE A 706 13.13 -2.59 11.56
C ILE A 706 12.77 -1.71 10.37
N SER A 707 11.59 -1.90 9.79
CA SER A 707 11.13 -1.13 8.62
C SER A 707 10.12 -0.05 8.98
N ASN A 708 9.51 -0.11 10.17
CA ASN A 708 8.47 0.77 10.65
C ASN A 708 8.58 0.99 12.16
N GLY A 709 7.94 2.04 12.65
CA GLY A 709 7.84 2.40 14.05
C GLY A 709 7.05 3.69 14.19
N TYR A 710 7.02 4.24 15.38
CA TYR A 710 6.50 5.57 15.67
C TYR A 710 7.43 6.31 16.61
N TYR A 711 7.31 7.63 16.63
CA TYR A 711 8.07 8.52 17.48
C TYR A 711 7.11 9.57 18.00
N TYR A 712 7.25 9.92 19.28
CA TYR A 712 6.42 10.92 19.94
C TYR A 712 7.23 11.73 20.94
N THR A 713 6.68 12.88 21.32
CA THR A 713 7.19 13.73 22.40
C THR A 713 6.05 14.13 23.30
N TYR A 714 6.33 14.29 24.58
CA TYR A 714 5.41 14.92 25.54
C TYR A 714 6.16 15.78 26.54
N ASP A 715 5.48 16.78 27.09
CA ASP A 715 6.04 17.68 28.08
C ASP A 715 5.79 17.14 29.50
N ASP A 716 6.84 16.71 30.18
CA ASP A 716 6.80 16.31 31.57
C ASP A 716 6.75 17.57 32.44
N THR A 717 5.61 17.77 33.13
CA THR A 717 5.33 18.87 34.07
C THR A 717 5.10 18.38 35.47
N TRP A 718 5.20 17.05 35.72
CA TRP A 718 4.88 16.43 37.00
C TRP A 718 6.12 15.99 37.78
N THR A 719 7.23 15.64 37.11
CA THR A 719 8.48 15.26 37.79
C THR A 719 9.12 16.45 38.50
N ASP A 720 9.19 17.62 37.87
CA ASP A 720 9.53 18.91 38.49
C ASP A 720 8.45 19.96 38.11
N PRO A 721 7.53 20.33 39.03
CA PRO A 721 6.47 21.29 38.75
C PRO A 721 6.95 22.69 38.33
N ASN A 722 8.23 23.00 38.50
CA ASN A 722 8.80 24.29 38.10
C ASN A 722 9.52 24.29 36.78
N GLN A 723 9.64 23.10 36.15
CA GLN A 723 10.36 22.92 34.87
C GLN A 723 9.55 22.04 33.94
N VAL A 724 9.31 22.51 32.74
CA VAL A 724 8.81 21.67 31.64
C VAL A 724 9.99 20.99 30.99
N THR A 725 9.96 19.68 30.88
CA THR A 725 10.99 18.91 30.18
C THR A 725 10.34 18.07 29.08
N THR A 726 10.76 18.26 27.83
CA THR A 726 10.24 17.45 26.71
C THR A 726 10.90 16.09 26.73
N ILE A 727 10.10 15.05 26.89
CA ILE A 727 10.51 13.64 26.84
C ILE A 727 10.24 13.09 25.44
N GLU A 728 11.19 12.34 24.89
CA GLU A 728 11.07 11.65 23.62
C GLU A 728 10.81 10.16 23.84
N GLY A 729 9.85 9.60 23.11
CA GLY A 729 9.54 8.17 23.04
C GLY A 729 9.59 7.64 21.60
N ALA A 730 9.84 6.35 21.46
CA ALA A 730 9.81 5.66 20.17
C ALA A 730 9.43 4.20 20.36
N GLY A 731 8.54 3.69 19.50
CA GLY A 731 8.19 2.28 19.42
C GLY A 731 8.56 1.69 18.06
N TYR A 732 8.97 0.43 18.06
CA TYR A 732 9.56 -0.23 16.89
C TYR A 732 8.79 -1.48 16.51
N TYR A 733 8.67 -1.76 15.19
CA TYR A 733 8.07 -2.98 14.66
C TYR A 733 9.15 -3.88 14.04
N PRO A 734 9.68 -4.85 14.79
CA PRO A 734 10.72 -5.75 14.31
C PRO A 734 10.22 -6.65 13.19
N GLN A 735 11.04 -6.81 12.16
CA GLN A 735 10.72 -7.67 11.03
C GLN A 735 11.28 -9.08 11.26
N ALA A 736 10.59 -10.07 10.65
CA ALA A 736 10.96 -11.46 10.76
C ALA A 736 12.37 -11.73 10.21
N THR A 737 13.08 -12.60 10.90
CA THR A 737 14.33 -13.21 10.43
C THR A 737 14.04 -14.19 9.30
N THR A 738 15.00 -15.05 8.91
CA THR A 738 14.80 -16.01 7.83
C THR A 738 13.54 -16.84 8.03
N ASN A 739 12.66 -16.82 7.05
CA ASN A 739 11.39 -17.56 7.05
C ASN A 739 11.04 -18.02 5.63
N PHE A 740 10.09 -18.94 5.49
CA PHE A 740 9.78 -19.51 4.19
C PHE A 740 8.28 -19.71 3.98
N LEU A 741 7.89 -19.73 2.71
CA LEU A 741 6.58 -20.14 2.20
C LEU A 741 6.78 -21.11 1.04
N ILE A 742 5.98 -22.16 0.97
CA ILE A 742 5.94 -23.09 -0.16
C ILE A 742 4.49 -23.28 -0.60
N GLY A 743 4.27 -23.43 -1.89
CA GLY A 743 2.93 -23.59 -2.43
C GLY A 743 2.86 -24.46 -3.67
N ALA A 744 1.65 -24.95 -3.95
CA ALA A 744 1.32 -25.67 -5.16
C ALA A 744 -0.03 -25.17 -5.68
N THR A 745 -0.09 -24.86 -6.99
CA THR A 745 -1.31 -24.50 -7.71
C THR A 745 -1.57 -25.52 -8.80
N LEU A 746 -2.69 -26.22 -8.70
CA LEU A 746 -3.17 -27.14 -9.73
C LEU A 746 -4.07 -26.35 -10.67
N LYS A 747 -3.79 -26.39 -11.98
CA LYS A 747 -4.58 -25.74 -13.03
C LYS A 747 -5.29 -26.80 -13.89
N PHE A 748 -6.63 -26.61 -14.07
CA PHE A 748 -7.51 -27.53 -14.78
C PHE A 748 -8.05 -26.95 -16.07
#